data_239dc829f2a9ed08c30402230b632095
#
_entry.id   239dc829f2a9ed08c30402230b632095
#
_cell.length_a   1.000
_cell.length_b   1.000
_cell.length_c   1.000
_cell.angle_alpha   90.00
_cell.angle_beta   90.00
_cell.angle_gamma   90.00
#
_symmetry.space_group_name_H-M   'P 1'
#
loop_
_entity.id
_entity.type
_entity.pdbx_description
1 polymer ?
#
loop_
_entity_poly.entity_id
_entity_poly.type
_entity_poly.pdbx_seq_one_letter_code
_entity_poly.pdbx_strand_id
1 'polypeptide(L)'
;MFMADITTEQLEELENEVIPKADNIKTMKEFESPEYLYKELIASVRKYHPSDDISMIEKAYHVADEAHKGQVRKSGEAYIIHPLCVAIILAELELDKETIVAGLLHDVVEDTVMTVEEITEEFGAEVALLVDGVTKLGQLAYDADKVEVQAENLRKMFLAMAKDIRVILIKLADRLHNMRTLKYMTPEKQKEKARETMDIYAPIAQRLGISKIKIELDDLSLKYLEPEAYYDLVEKVALRKSVRDDYVQQLVGEVKKSIEAAGIKADIEGRAKHFFSIYKKMKNQGKTIDQIYDLFAIRIIVESVKDCYAALGVIHEMYKPIPGRFKDYIAMPKPNMYQSLHTTLIGPTGQPFEIQIRTYEMHRTAEYGIAAHWKYKEASDGKNVQNQEEEKLSWLRQILEWQRDMSDNREFMSLLKSDLDLFSDTVFCFTPTGDVKNLPNGSTPVDFAYSIHSAVGNKMIGAKVNGKLVPIDYVIQNGDRIEILTSQNSKGPSRDWLNIVKSTQAKNKINQWFRSELKEENIVKGKELIAQYCKTKNINLSDINKPEYQSKILHKYGFHDWNACLATLGHGGLKEGQIVNRMLEEYHKDHPIQMTDADVMEAVAENKEKAAAAPVVRSKSGIIVKGLYDVAVHFSKCCSPVPGDEIVGFVTRGRGVSIHRTDCINIINLSDMERARLIDAEWQQDTEGEGKGLYIAEIKIFCHDRKGLLVDITKIFTEREISISGINSKTSKQGIATISVSFSVKGKEELERLVEKVRQIESVIDIERTTG
;
A
#
# COMPACT_ATOMS: atom_id res chain seq x y z
N MET A 1 -24.98 -6.79 -31.04
CA MET A 1 -25.65 -8.09 -31.18
C MET A 1 -24.57 -9.14 -31.27
N PHE A 2 -24.61 -10.16 -30.45
CA PHE A 2 -23.65 -11.17 -30.08
C PHE A 2 -22.70 -10.80 -28.92
N MET A 3 -23.26 -10.70 -27.70
CA MET A 3 -22.60 -11.22 -26.53
C MET A 3 -23.01 -12.70 -26.48
N ALA A 4 -22.18 -13.58 -27.02
CA ALA A 4 -22.27 -15.00 -26.73
C ALA A 4 -21.77 -15.18 -25.30
N ASP A 5 -22.50 -15.96 -24.50
CA ASP A 5 -22.14 -16.39 -23.15
C ASP A 5 -20.84 -17.23 -23.25
N ILE A 6 -19.67 -16.56 -23.15
CA ILE A 6 -18.39 -17.23 -23.01
C ILE A 6 -18.35 -17.73 -21.59
N THR A 7 -18.24 -19.04 -21.39
CA THR A 7 -18.15 -19.66 -20.06
C THR A 7 -16.82 -19.30 -19.40
N THR A 8 -16.78 -19.35 -18.06
CA THR A 8 -15.56 -19.08 -17.28
C THR A 8 -14.41 -19.99 -17.70
N GLU A 9 -14.68 -21.24 -18.07
CA GLU A 9 -13.71 -22.21 -18.62
C GLU A 9 -13.13 -21.75 -19.96
N GLN A 10 -13.96 -21.23 -20.85
CA GLN A 10 -13.49 -20.69 -22.15
C GLN A 10 -12.65 -19.42 -22.00
N LEU A 11 -12.94 -18.60 -20.98
CA LEU A 11 -12.12 -17.44 -20.64
C LEU A 11 -10.77 -17.86 -20.05
N GLU A 12 -10.72 -18.90 -19.24
CA GLU A 12 -9.47 -19.47 -18.72
C GLU A 12 -8.62 -20.14 -19.82
N GLU A 13 -9.25 -20.81 -20.79
CA GLU A 13 -8.55 -21.33 -21.95
C GLU A 13 -7.95 -20.20 -22.81
N LEU A 14 -8.71 -19.14 -23.09
CA LEU A 14 -8.22 -17.95 -23.79
C LEU A 14 -7.09 -17.25 -23.03
N GLU A 15 -7.19 -17.20 -21.68
CA GLU A 15 -6.16 -16.64 -20.81
C GLU A 15 -4.84 -17.45 -20.97
N ASN A 16 -4.91 -18.78 -20.94
CA ASN A 16 -3.76 -19.65 -21.13
C ASN A 16 -3.14 -19.56 -22.54
N GLU A 17 -3.93 -19.23 -23.57
CA GLU A 17 -3.41 -18.99 -24.91
C GLU A 17 -2.72 -17.63 -25.08
N VAL A 18 -3.19 -16.61 -24.35
CA VAL A 18 -2.80 -15.20 -24.56
C VAL A 18 -1.72 -14.76 -23.59
N ILE A 19 -1.64 -15.35 -22.41
CA ILE A 19 -0.52 -15.10 -21.49
C ILE A 19 0.75 -15.53 -22.24
N PRO A 20 1.67 -14.61 -22.55
CA PRO A 20 2.98 -15.01 -23.00
C PRO A 20 3.46 -15.95 -21.89
N LYS A 21 3.81 -17.18 -22.22
CA LYS A 21 4.59 -18.01 -21.33
C LYS A 21 5.81 -17.15 -21.06
N ALA A 22 5.76 -16.37 -19.98
CA ALA A 22 6.89 -15.58 -19.51
C ALA A 22 8.00 -16.62 -19.44
N ASP A 23 9.08 -16.38 -20.18
CA ASP A 23 10.10 -17.36 -20.43
C ASP A 23 10.34 -18.18 -19.17
N ASN A 24 9.84 -19.44 -19.18
CA ASN A 24 9.99 -20.50 -18.18
C ASN A 24 9.28 -20.38 -16.80
N ILE A 25 8.42 -19.42 -16.50
CA ILE A 25 7.49 -19.66 -15.38
C ILE A 25 6.33 -20.49 -15.93
N LYS A 26 6.46 -21.82 -15.84
CA LYS A 26 5.36 -22.74 -16.14
C LYS A 26 4.21 -22.38 -15.22
N THR A 27 3.05 -22.05 -15.77
CA THR A 27 1.80 -22.09 -15.00
C THR A 27 1.69 -23.48 -14.42
N MET A 28 1.88 -23.60 -13.11
CA MET A 28 1.84 -24.90 -12.45
C MET A 28 0.46 -25.50 -12.69
N LYS A 29 0.44 -26.73 -13.21
CA LYS A 29 -0.80 -27.50 -13.30
C LYS A 29 -1.33 -27.65 -11.88
N GLU A 30 -2.60 -27.38 -11.70
CA GLU A 30 -3.26 -27.67 -10.45
C GLU A 30 -2.98 -29.12 -10.06
N PHE A 31 -2.47 -29.34 -8.84
CA PHE A 31 -2.28 -30.66 -8.23
C PHE A 31 -1.19 -31.55 -8.81
N GLU A 32 0.00 -31.01 -9.13
CA GLU A 32 1.17 -31.87 -9.34
C GLU A 32 1.60 -32.51 -8.00
N SER A 33 2.11 -33.79 -8.04
CA SER A 33 2.50 -34.46 -6.80
C SER A 33 3.73 -33.78 -6.16
N PRO A 34 3.88 -33.85 -4.82
CA PRO A 34 5.08 -33.35 -4.14
C PRO A 34 6.38 -33.88 -4.71
N GLU A 35 6.42 -35.15 -5.11
CA GLU A 35 7.61 -35.78 -5.69
C GLU A 35 7.95 -35.23 -7.08
N TYR A 36 6.94 -34.83 -7.86
CA TYR A 36 7.16 -34.18 -9.15
C TYR A 36 7.76 -32.79 -8.96
N LEU A 37 7.16 -31.99 -8.07
CA LEU A 37 7.63 -30.64 -7.75
C LEU A 37 9.03 -30.65 -7.15
N TYR A 38 9.35 -31.62 -6.28
CA TYR A 38 10.68 -31.78 -5.76
C TYR A 38 11.72 -32.07 -6.87
N LYS A 39 11.39 -32.96 -7.82
CA LYS A 39 12.27 -33.21 -8.98
C LYS A 39 12.46 -31.97 -9.85
N GLU A 40 11.39 -31.17 -10.04
CA GLU A 40 11.46 -29.90 -10.78
C GLU A 40 12.34 -28.87 -10.06
N LEU A 41 12.22 -28.75 -8.72
CA LEU A 41 13.08 -27.94 -7.89
C LEU A 41 14.57 -28.31 -8.09
N ILE A 42 14.90 -29.57 -7.93
CA ILE A 42 16.29 -30.07 -8.09
C ILE A 42 16.80 -29.83 -9.51
N ALA A 43 15.98 -30.09 -10.53
CA ALA A 43 16.34 -29.83 -11.92
C ALA A 43 16.59 -28.34 -12.17
N SER A 44 15.81 -27.46 -11.55
CA SER A 44 15.98 -26.01 -11.66
C SER A 44 17.26 -25.52 -10.97
N VAL A 45 17.56 -26.00 -9.76
CA VAL A 45 18.78 -25.67 -9.02
C VAL A 45 20.03 -26.11 -9.78
N ARG A 46 20.05 -27.32 -10.31
CA ARG A 46 21.19 -27.89 -11.07
C ARG A 46 21.54 -27.12 -12.36
N LYS A 47 20.62 -26.34 -12.91
CA LYS A 47 20.88 -25.52 -14.10
C LYS A 47 21.88 -24.39 -13.87
N TYR A 48 21.90 -23.82 -12.67
CA TYR A 48 22.67 -22.61 -12.39
C TYR A 48 23.64 -22.74 -11.22
N HIS A 49 23.40 -23.69 -10.29
CA HIS A 49 24.22 -23.82 -9.09
C HIS A 49 25.56 -24.50 -9.42
N PRO A 50 26.73 -23.95 -8.97
CA PRO A 50 28.04 -24.48 -9.32
C PRO A 50 28.36 -25.83 -8.63
N SER A 51 27.69 -26.15 -7.51
CA SER A 51 27.88 -27.39 -6.75
C SER A 51 26.73 -28.36 -7.00
N ASP A 52 27.07 -29.64 -7.22
CA ASP A 52 26.09 -30.73 -7.31
C ASP A 52 25.55 -31.17 -5.93
N ASP A 53 26.07 -30.62 -4.84
CA ASP A 53 25.62 -30.95 -3.48
C ASP A 53 24.28 -30.28 -3.17
N ILE A 54 23.23 -31.10 -3.17
CA ILE A 54 21.85 -30.72 -2.86
C ILE A 54 21.38 -31.27 -1.50
N SER A 55 22.29 -31.85 -0.69
CA SER A 55 21.94 -32.56 0.54
C SER A 55 21.16 -31.69 1.53
N MET A 56 21.48 -30.41 1.61
CA MET A 56 20.82 -29.44 2.48
C MET A 56 19.36 -29.14 2.00
N ILE A 57 19.14 -29.07 0.70
CA ILE A 57 17.80 -28.86 0.11
C ILE A 57 16.95 -30.11 0.32
N GLU A 58 17.53 -31.32 0.11
CA GLU A 58 16.87 -32.60 0.35
C GLU A 58 16.46 -32.76 1.81
N LYS A 59 17.37 -32.43 2.76
CA LYS A 59 17.08 -32.45 4.19
C LYS A 59 15.95 -31.48 4.52
N ALA A 60 15.97 -30.25 3.99
CA ALA A 60 14.93 -29.24 4.24
C ALA A 60 13.57 -29.69 3.71
N TYR A 61 13.51 -30.32 2.53
CA TYR A 61 12.28 -30.88 2.00
C TYR A 61 11.69 -31.94 2.93
N HIS A 62 12.49 -32.90 3.43
CA HIS A 62 12.01 -33.94 4.34
C HIS A 62 11.55 -33.37 5.69
N VAL A 63 12.25 -32.38 6.23
CA VAL A 63 11.85 -31.70 7.48
C VAL A 63 10.54 -30.94 7.28
N ALA A 64 10.37 -30.20 6.18
CA ALA A 64 9.13 -29.48 5.89
C ALA A 64 7.96 -30.42 5.65
N ASP A 65 8.17 -31.54 4.92
CA ASP A 65 7.13 -32.53 4.64
C ASP A 65 6.64 -33.23 5.92
N GLU A 66 7.55 -33.64 6.81
CA GLU A 66 7.16 -34.25 8.09
C GLU A 66 6.51 -33.22 9.04
N ALA A 67 7.00 -31.97 9.08
CA ALA A 67 6.44 -30.90 9.92
C ALA A 67 5.00 -30.54 9.51
N HIS A 68 4.69 -30.53 8.21
CA HIS A 68 3.36 -30.22 7.67
C HIS A 68 2.49 -31.47 7.43
N LYS A 69 2.90 -32.63 7.91
CA LYS A 69 2.20 -33.88 7.69
C LYS A 69 0.75 -33.84 8.15
N GLY A 70 -0.17 -34.16 7.23
CA GLY A 70 -1.61 -34.12 7.49
C GLY A 70 -2.26 -32.75 7.43
N GLN A 71 -1.49 -31.70 7.22
CA GLN A 71 -2.04 -30.37 6.94
C GLN A 71 -2.46 -30.27 5.47
N VAL A 72 -3.60 -29.60 5.23
CA VAL A 72 -4.13 -29.36 3.88
C VAL A 72 -4.45 -27.87 3.71
N ARG A 73 -4.21 -27.35 2.53
CA ARG A 73 -4.57 -25.98 2.16
C ARG A 73 -6.07 -25.87 1.88
N LYS A 74 -6.58 -24.64 1.74
CA LYS A 74 -7.98 -24.37 1.35
C LYS A 74 -8.35 -24.89 -0.03
N SER A 75 -7.37 -25.09 -0.91
CA SER A 75 -7.48 -25.77 -2.19
C SER A 75 -7.71 -27.29 -2.08
N GLY A 76 -7.48 -27.86 -0.90
CA GLY A 76 -7.57 -29.32 -0.65
C GLY A 76 -6.28 -30.09 -0.89
N GLU A 77 -5.21 -29.44 -1.33
CA GLU A 77 -3.89 -30.03 -1.57
C GLU A 77 -3.06 -30.17 -0.28
N ALA A 78 -2.07 -31.07 -0.27
CA ALA A 78 -1.12 -31.21 0.82
C ALA A 78 -0.33 -29.91 1.02
N TYR A 79 -0.12 -29.48 2.28
CA TYR A 79 0.50 -28.19 2.59
C TYR A 79 1.90 -28.05 2.01
N ILE A 80 2.68 -29.13 1.97
CA ILE A 80 4.07 -29.14 1.45
C ILE A 80 4.20 -28.63 -0.01
N ILE A 81 3.12 -28.66 -0.79
CA ILE A 81 3.11 -28.15 -2.16
C ILE A 81 3.43 -26.65 -2.17
N HIS A 82 2.96 -25.90 -1.16
CA HIS A 82 3.25 -24.47 -1.07
C HIS A 82 4.74 -24.16 -0.89
N PRO A 83 5.44 -24.66 0.13
CA PRO A 83 6.87 -24.44 0.28
C PRO A 83 7.69 -24.91 -0.94
N LEU A 84 7.31 -26.02 -1.57
CA LEU A 84 7.96 -26.48 -2.80
C LEU A 84 7.80 -25.47 -3.94
N CYS A 85 6.59 -24.94 -4.15
CA CYS A 85 6.34 -23.92 -5.17
C CYS A 85 7.10 -22.63 -4.90
N VAL A 86 7.16 -22.19 -3.62
CA VAL A 86 7.97 -21.05 -3.22
C VAL A 86 9.45 -21.29 -3.52
N ALA A 87 9.98 -22.45 -3.16
CA ALA A 87 11.36 -22.82 -3.45
C ALA A 87 11.68 -22.88 -4.96
N ILE A 88 10.75 -23.36 -5.79
CA ILE A 88 10.88 -23.36 -7.25
C ILE A 88 10.95 -21.93 -7.79
N ILE A 89 10.08 -21.01 -7.31
CA ILE A 89 10.12 -19.60 -7.70
C ILE A 89 11.48 -18.97 -7.34
N LEU A 90 12.02 -19.29 -6.15
CA LEU A 90 13.35 -18.81 -5.72
C LEU A 90 14.47 -19.42 -6.58
N ALA A 91 14.38 -20.70 -6.95
CA ALA A 91 15.31 -21.35 -7.86
C ALA A 91 15.28 -20.76 -9.28
N GLU A 92 14.09 -20.37 -9.77
CA GLU A 92 13.95 -19.65 -11.04
C GLU A 92 14.54 -18.24 -11.01
N LEU A 93 14.70 -17.65 -9.83
CA LEU A 93 15.44 -16.40 -9.63
C LEU A 93 16.96 -16.63 -9.47
N GLU A 94 17.43 -17.87 -9.59
CA GLU A 94 18.83 -18.29 -9.47
C GLU A 94 19.48 -17.91 -8.13
N LEU A 95 18.75 -18.04 -7.02
CA LEU A 95 19.22 -17.71 -5.67
C LEU A 95 20.06 -18.84 -5.06
N ASP A 96 20.80 -18.49 -3.99
CA ASP A 96 21.66 -19.42 -3.25
C ASP A 96 20.89 -20.54 -2.53
N LYS A 97 21.59 -21.59 -2.12
CA LYS A 97 21.00 -22.78 -1.46
C LYS A 97 20.31 -22.40 -0.14
N GLU A 98 20.92 -21.53 0.63
CA GLU A 98 20.40 -21.07 1.92
C GLU A 98 19.05 -20.38 1.78
N THR A 99 18.87 -19.59 0.73
CA THR A 99 17.59 -18.94 0.40
C THR A 99 16.53 -19.95 -0.03
N ILE A 100 16.89 -20.96 -0.82
CA ILE A 100 15.96 -22.01 -1.24
C ILE A 100 15.54 -22.85 -0.05
N VAL A 101 16.48 -23.23 0.82
CA VAL A 101 16.22 -23.96 2.07
C VAL A 101 15.32 -23.15 2.99
N ALA A 102 15.59 -21.85 3.16
CA ALA A 102 14.73 -20.95 3.93
C ALA A 102 13.32 -20.84 3.30
N GLY A 103 13.21 -20.88 1.97
CA GLY A 103 11.93 -20.94 1.26
C GLY A 103 11.14 -22.23 1.50
N LEU A 104 11.81 -23.37 1.65
CA LEU A 104 11.18 -24.64 2.03
C LEU A 104 10.70 -24.64 3.50
N LEU A 105 11.42 -23.93 4.38
CA LEU A 105 11.16 -23.92 5.83
C LEU A 105 10.40 -22.68 6.32
N HIS A 106 9.98 -21.75 5.45
CA HIS A 106 9.51 -20.42 5.86
C HIS A 106 8.25 -20.43 6.72
N ASP A 107 7.35 -21.40 6.53
CA ASP A 107 6.11 -21.56 7.30
C ASP A 107 6.26 -22.55 8.46
N VAL A 108 7.37 -23.31 8.54
CA VAL A 108 7.53 -24.37 9.54
C VAL A 108 7.49 -23.83 10.96
N VAL A 109 8.11 -22.66 11.21
CA VAL A 109 8.10 -22.00 12.53
C VAL A 109 6.76 -21.35 12.86
N GLU A 110 6.01 -20.90 11.84
CA GLU A 110 4.71 -20.24 12.04
C GLU A 110 3.58 -21.25 12.26
N ASP A 111 3.57 -22.32 11.47
CA ASP A 111 2.43 -23.24 11.36
C ASP A 111 2.67 -24.61 12.02
N THR A 112 3.85 -24.84 12.64
CA THR A 112 4.18 -26.10 13.30
C THR A 112 4.83 -25.89 14.69
N VAL A 113 5.26 -26.97 15.31
CA VAL A 113 5.90 -26.94 16.64
C VAL A 113 7.41 -26.69 16.59
N MET A 114 8.01 -26.64 15.41
CA MET A 114 9.45 -26.46 15.23
C MET A 114 9.88 -25.04 15.57
N THR A 115 11.01 -24.91 16.26
CA THR A 115 11.54 -23.62 16.75
C THR A 115 12.67 -23.09 15.88
N VAL A 116 12.98 -21.79 15.98
CA VAL A 116 14.12 -21.17 15.30
C VAL A 116 15.45 -21.75 15.80
N GLU A 117 15.52 -22.15 17.06
CA GLU A 117 16.70 -22.79 17.66
C GLU A 117 16.98 -24.14 17.00
N GLU A 118 15.96 -24.98 16.78
CA GLU A 118 16.10 -26.26 16.09
C GLU A 118 16.53 -26.05 14.62
N ILE A 119 15.98 -25.05 13.93
CA ILE A 119 16.44 -24.70 12.58
C ILE A 119 17.92 -24.27 12.58
N THR A 120 18.33 -23.53 13.63
CA THR A 120 19.73 -23.09 13.77
C THR A 120 20.68 -24.28 13.93
N GLU A 121 20.31 -25.29 14.73
CA GLU A 121 21.09 -26.50 14.96
C GLU A 121 21.18 -27.37 13.69
N GLU A 122 20.07 -27.45 12.92
CA GLU A 122 19.99 -28.36 11.79
C GLU A 122 20.51 -27.76 10.45
N PHE A 123 20.30 -26.46 10.23
CA PHE A 123 20.56 -25.79 8.94
C PHE A 123 21.51 -24.58 9.06
N GLY A 124 21.92 -24.23 10.28
CA GLY A 124 22.83 -23.14 10.52
C GLY A 124 22.15 -21.77 10.74
N ALA A 125 22.94 -20.83 11.29
CA ALA A 125 22.45 -19.51 11.71
C ALA A 125 21.93 -18.64 10.54
N GLU A 126 22.46 -18.83 9.33
CA GLU A 126 22.06 -18.06 8.16
C GLU A 126 20.65 -18.41 7.71
N VAL A 127 20.34 -19.70 7.57
CA VAL A 127 18.96 -20.16 7.24
C VAL A 127 17.98 -19.75 8.34
N ALA A 128 18.36 -19.94 9.61
CA ALA A 128 17.52 -19.56 10.75
C ALA A 128 17.21 -18.05 10.76
N LEU A 129 18.18 -17.18 10.43
CA LEU A 129 17.99 -15.74 10.31
C LEU A 129 16.95 -15.39 9.22
N LEU A 130 17.02 -16.07 8.07
CA LEU A 130 16.09 -15.86 6.97
C LEU A 130 14.66 -16.29 7.35
N VAL A 131 14.51 -17.49 7.93
CA VAL A 131 13.23 -18.01 8.37
C VAL A 131 12.62 -17.14 9.46
N ASP A 132 13.38 -16.78 10.51
CA ASP A 132 12.93 -15.87 11.58
C ASP A 132 12.49 -14.50 11.01
N GLY A 133 13.23 -13.98 10.02
CA GLY A 133 12.89 -12.76 9.32
C GLY A 133 11.54 -12.81 8.61
N VAL A 134 11.23 -13.93 7.96
CA VAL A 134 9.93 -14.14 7.27
C VAL A 134 8.79 -14.36 8.26
N THR A 135 8.99 -15.19 9.30
CA THR A 135 8.00 -15.55 10.32
C THR A 135 7.54 -14.33 11.14
N LYS A 136 8.45 -13.47 11.58
CA LYS A 136 8.12 -12.25 12.33
C LYS A 136 7.20 -11.27 11.61
N LEU A 137 7.01 -11.46 10.31
CA LEU A 137 6.09 -10.69 9.48
C LEU A 137 4.62 -11.17 9.59
N GLY A 138 4.39 -12.41 10.06
CA GLY A 138 3.06 -13.03 10.20
C GLY A 138 2.38 -12.77 11.55
N GLN A 139 3.16 -12.64 12.63
CA GLN A 139 2.65 -12.63 14.01
C GLN A 139 2.25 -11.24 14.50
N LEU A 140 1.04 -10.75 14.23
CA LEU A 140 0.52 -9.56 14.90
C LEU A 140 -0.95 -9.61 15.32
N ALA A 141 -1.13 -9.09 16.54
CA ALA A 141 -2.30 -9.17 17.38
C ALA A 141 -3.62 -8.70 16.74
N TYR A 142 -4.67 -9.42 17.06
CA TYR A 142 -6.06 -9.32 16.61
C TYR A 142 -6.82 -8.05 17.06
N ASP A 143 -6.21 -7.10 17.78
CA ASP A 143 -6.91 -6.05 18.52
C ASP A 143 -6.65 -4.59 18.10
N ALA A 144 -5.88 -4.33 17.02
CA ALA A 144 -5.57 -2.97 16.57
C ALA A 144 -6.30 -2.59 15.27
N ASP A 145 -6.48 -1.29 15.03
CA ASP A 145 -7.00 -0.74 13.77
C ASP A 145 -6.22 -1.35 12.58
N LYS A 146 -6.92 -1.88 11.57
CA LYS A 146 -6.29 -2.59 10.42
C LYS A 146 -5.12 -1.83 9.79
N VAL A 147 -5.14 -0.49 9.81
CA VAL A 147 -4.07 0.36 9.29
C VAL A 147 -2.84 0.35 10.20
N GLU A 148 -3.01 0.31 11.52
CA GLU A 148 -1.91 0.25 12.48
C GLU A 148 -1.18 -1.09 12.42
N VAL A 149 -1.92 -2.20 12.31
CA VAL A 149 -1.36 -3.55 12.14
C VAL A 149 -0.55 -3.64 10.85
N GLN A 150 -1.11 -3.14 9.74
CA GLN A 150 -0.44 -3.18 8.44
C GLN A 150 0.84 -2.33 8.44
N ALA A 151 0.83 -1.15 9.06
CA ALA A 151 2.00 -0.30 9.18
C ALA A 151 3.10 -0.95 10.03
N GLU A 152 2.74 -1.58 11.13
CA GLU A 152 3.71 -2.27 11.99
C GLU A 152 4.31 -3.50 11.33
N ASN A 153 3.51 -4.27 10.59
CA ASN A 153 4.00 -5.37 9.76
C ASN A 153 5.03 -4.90 8.73
N LEU A 154 4.73 -3.81 8.03
CA LEU A 154 5.66 -3.24 7.06
C LEU A 154 6.94 -2.72 7.70
N ARG A 155 6.84 -2.10 8.88
CA ARG A 155 8.03 -1.67 9.65
C ARG A 155 8.93 -2.85 10.00
N LYS A 156 8.37 -3.96 10.48
CA LYS A 156 9.12 -5.18 10.78
C LYS A 156 9.75 -5.77 9.52
N MET A 157 8.99 -5.78 8.41
CA MET A 157 9.49 -6.24 7.12
C MET A 157 10.71 -5.43 6.66
N PHE A 158 10.67 -4.10 6.71
CA PHE A 158 11.81 -3.28 6.34
C PHE A 158 13.00 -3.46 7.27
N LEU A 159 12.77 -3.68 8.57
CA LEU A 159 13.85 -4.01 9.51
C LEU A 159 14.49 -5.37 9.21
N ALA A 160 13.71 -6.37 8.84
CA ALA A 160 14.22 -7.67 8.44
C ALA A 160 15.00 -7.58 7.12
N MET A 161 14.46 -6.85 6.12
CA MET A 161 15.14 -6.57 4.85
C MET A 161 16.47 -5.84 5.03
N ALA A 162 16.58 -4.98 6.04
CA ALA A 162 17.84 -4.27 6.33
C ALA A 162 18.91 -5.16 6.93
N LYS A 163 18.53 -6.28 7.53
CA LYS A 163 19.44 -7.30 8.01
C LYS A 163 19.89 -8.20 6.87
N ASP A 164 18.94 -8.68 6.08
CA ASP A 164 19.19 -9.48 4.89
C ASP A 164 18.06 -9.29 3.85
N ILE A 165 18.43 -8.86 2.66
CA ILE A 165 17.48 -8.58 1.57
C ILE A 165 16.77 -9.85 1.08
N ARG A 166 17.34 -11.03 1.29
CA ARG A 166 16.76 -12.32 0.87
C ARG A 166 15.43 -12.59 1.56
N VAL A 167 15.20 -12.04 2.76
CA VAL A 167 13.91 -12.14 3.46
C VAL A 167 12.76 -11.64 2.60
N ILE A 168 12.92 -10.50 1.90
CA ILE A 168 11.86 -10.00 1.02
C ILE A 168 11.73 -10.81 -0.26
N LEU A 169 12.81 -11.40 -0.77
CA LEU A 169 12.76 -12.28 -1.95
C LEU A 169 11.90 -13.51 -1.65
N ILE A 170 12.11 -14.14 -0.48
CA ILE A 170 11.29 -15.26 -0.01
C ILE A 170 9.82 -14.80 0.13
N LYS A 171 9.59 -13.63 0.76
CA LYS A 171 8.23 -13.11 0.95
C LYS A 171 7.52 -12.75 -0.36
N LEU A 172 8.25 -12.27 -1.38
CA LEU A 172 7.70 -12.03 -2.72
C LEU A 172 7.34 -13.35 -3.43
N ALA A 173 8.16 -14.40 -3.28
CA ALA A 173 7.88 -15.73 -3.82
C ALA A 173 6.65 -16.36 -3.12
N ASP A 174 6.56 -16.28 -1.78
CA ASP A 174 5.39 -16.67 -1.01
C ASP A 174 4.12 -15.92 -1.49
N ARG A 175 4.19 -14.59 -1.59
CA ARG A 175 3.09 -13.77 -2.07
C ARG A 175 2.64 -14.15 -3.47
N LEU A 176 3.59 -14.41 -4.38
CA LEU A 176 3.29 -14.80 -5.74
C LEU A 176 2.54 -16.14 -5.78
N HIS A 177 3.00 -17.15 -5.05
CA HIS A 177 2.30 -18.43 -4.98
C HIS A 177 0.91 -18.29 -4.34
N ASN A 178 0.77 -17.49 -3.28
CA ASN A 178 -0.53 -17.20 -2.67
C ASN A 178 -1.48 -16.47 -3.64
N MET A 179 -0.98 -15.60 -4.51
CA MET A 179 -1.79 -14.94 -5.55
C MET A 179 -2.23 -15.91 -6.65
N ARG A 180 -1.38 -16.86 -7.04
CA ARG A 180 -1.71 -17.93 -8.01
C ARG A 180 -2.85 -18.84 -7.51
N THR A 181 -2.91 -19.08 -6.19
CA THR A 181 -3.91 -19.93 -5.54
C THR A 181 -5.09 -19.16 -4.94
N LEU A 182 -5.20 -17.85 -5.22
CA LEU A 182 -6.15 -16.94 -4.56
C LEU A 182 -7.62 -17.25 -4.87
N LYS A 183 -7.90 -17.97 -5.98
CA LYS A 183 -9.25 -18.40 -6.38
C LYS A 183 -10.00 -19.24 -5.33
N TYR A 184 -9.28 -19.93 -4.47
CA TYR A 184 -9.85 -20.75 -3.39
C TYR A 184 -10.22 -19.95 -2.13
N MET A 185 -10.00 -18.63 -2.13
CA MET A 185 -10.40 -17.74 -1.04
C MET A 185 -11.78 -17.12 -1.30
N THR A 186 -12.41 -16.56 -0.24
CA THR A 186 -13.67 -15.80 -0.40
C THR A 186 -13.44 -14.53 -1.21
N PRO A 187 -14.45 -14.02 -1.95
CA PRO A 187 -14.31 -12.83 -2.80
C PRO A 187 -13.79 -11.59 -2.04
N GLU A 188 -14.18 -11.43 -0.76
CA GLU A 188 -13.71 -10.33 0.09
C GLU A 188 -12.21 -10.44 0.35
N LYS A 189 -11.73 -11.66 0.67
CA LYS A 189 -10.29 -11.93 0.90
C LYS A 189 -9.49 -11.83 -0.39
N GLN A 190 -10.07 -12.25 -1.52
CA GLN A 190 -9.43 -12.08 -2.83
C GLN A 190 -9.14 -10.61 -3.10
N LYS A 191 -10.13 -9.72 -2.94
CA LYS A 191 -9.95 -8.27 -3.14
C LYS A 191 -9.00 -7.65 -2.13
N GLU A 192 -9.07 -8.06 -0.86
CA GLU A 192 -8.17 -7.57 0.20
C GLU A 192 -6.70 -7.92 -0.14
N LYS A 193 -6.42 -9.18 -0.46
CA LYS A 193 -5.06 -9.64 -0.77
C LYS A 193 -4.54 -9.09 -2.10
N ALA A 194 -5.38 -8.98 -3.12
CA ALA A 194 -5.02 -8.36 -4.38
C ALA A 194 -4.68 -6.87 -4.21
N ARG A 195 -5.42 -6.12 -3.39
CA ARG A 195 -5.14 -4.72 -3.09
C ARG A 195 -3.84 -4.56 -2.32
N GLU A 196 -3.62 -5.35 -1.28
CA GLU A 196 -2.37 -5.38 -0.53
C GLU A 196 -1.18 -5.66 -1.45
N THR A 197 -1.33 -6.61 -2.36
CA THR A 197 -0.29 -6.98 -3.33
C THR A 197 0.02 -5.84 -4.29
N MET A 198 -1.01 -5.19 -4.86
CA MET A 198 -0.86 -4.07 -5.78
C MET A 198 -0.28 -2.81 -5.11
N ASP A 199 -0.68 -2.53 -3.86
CA ASP A 199 -0.26 -1.32 -3.13
C ASP A 199 1.14 -1.44 -2.52
N ILE A 200 1.64 -2.66 -2.24
CA ILE A 200 2.85 -2.88 -1.44
C ILE A 200 3.84 -3.81 -2.15
N TYR A 201 3.48 -5.05 -2.43
CA TYR A 201 4.43 -6.07 -2.88
C TYR A 201 4.88 -5.87 -4.34
N ALA A 202 3.97 -5.54 -5.26
CA ALA A 202 4.32 -5.26 -6.64
C ALA A 202 5.22 -4.01 -6.79
N PRO A 203 4.98 -2.88 -6.08
CA PRO A 203 5.90 -1.76 -6.03
C PRO A 203 7.27 -2.09 -5.44
N ILE A 204 7.35 -2.93 -4.39
CA ILE A 204 8.64 -3.39 -3.84
C ILE A 204 9.38 -4.24 -4.88
N ALA A 205 8.72 -5.20 -5.53
CA ALA A 205 9.32 -6.01 -6.59
C ALA A 205 9.83 -5.13 -7.75
N GLN A 206 9.08 -4.07 -8.13
CA GLN A 206 9.52 -3.08 -9.11
C GLN A 206 10.76 -2.31 -8.66
N ARG A 207 10.84 -1.93 -7.38
CA ARG A 207 11.98 -1.22 -6.81
C ARG A 207 13.23 -2.07 -6.79
N LEU A 208 13.09 -3.34 -6.47
CA LEU A 208 14.16 -4.32 -6.50
C LEU A 208 14.54 -4.78 -7.91
N GLY A 209 13.78 -4.33 -8.94
CA GLY A 209 14.03 -4.66 -10.34
C GLY A 209 13.59 -6.08 -10.74
N ILE A 210 12.86 -6.82 -9.89
CA ILE A 210 12.41 -8.20 -10.12
C ILE A 210 11.19 -8.18 -11.03
N SER A 211 11.43 -7.96 -12.34
CA SER A 211 10.34 -7.76 -13.31
C SER A 211 9.45 -8.99 -13.45
N LYS A 212 10.00 -10.21 -13.40
CA LYS A 212 9.23 -11.45 -13.48
C LYS A 212 8.11 -11.50 -12.45
N ILE A 213 8.47 -11.38 -11.17
CA ILE A 213 7.50 -11.42 -10.06
C ILE A 213 6.54 -10.23 -10.14
N LYS A 214 7.08 -9.03 -10.36
CA LYS A 214 6.28 -7.78 -10.41
C LYS A 214 5.15 -7.86 -11.44
N ILE A 215 5.45 -8.33 -12.62
CA ILE A 215 4.51 -8.40 -13.74
C ILE A 215 3.36 -9.34 -13.40
N GLU A 216 3.66 -10.53 -12.91
CA GLU A 216 2.65 -11.53 -12.57
C GLU A 216 1.80 -11.09 -11.37
N LEU A 217 2.41 -10.46 -10.35
CA LEU A 217 1.68 -9.86 -9.23
C LEU A 217 0.70 -8.78 -9.69
N ASP A 218 1.11 -7.92 -10.62
CA ASP A 218 0.26 -6.87 -11.19
C ASP A 218 -0.93 -7.46 -11.98
N ASP A 219 -0.67 -8.43 -12.87
CA ASP A 219 -1.69 -9.03 -13.71
C ASP A 219 -2.70 -9.83 -12.88
N LEU A 220 -2.23 -10.64 -11.90
CA LEU A 220 -3.09 -11.34 -10.96
C LEU A 220 -3.88 -10.38 -10.07
N SER A 221 -3.28 -9.28 -9.62
CA SER A 221 -4.00 -8.28 -8.84
C SER A 221 -5.10 -7.60 -9.65
N LEU A 222 -4.85 -7.27 -10.92
CA LEU A 222 -5.84 -6.72 -11.83
C LEU A 222 -7.02 -7.68 -12.03
N LYS A 223 -6.73 -8.98 -12.21
CA LYS A 223 -7.74 -10.04 -12.38
C LYS A 223 -8.77 -10.05 -11.24
N TYR A 224 -8.33 -9.89 -9.99
CA TYR A 224 -9.22 -9.93 -8.81
C TYR A 224 -9.80 -8.57 -8.43
N LEU A 225 -9.15 -7.45 -8.75
CA LEU A 225 -9.64 -6.11 -8.42
C LEU A 225 -10.62 -5.57 -9.47
N GLU A 226 -10.35 -5.81 -10.75
CA GLU A 226 -11.11 -5.28 -11.89
C GLU A 226 -11.34 -6.40 -12.92
N PRO A 227 -12.07 -7.48 -12.56
CA PRO A 227 -12.20 -8.68 -13.39
C PRO A 227 -12.81 -8.37 -14.77
N GLU A 228 -13.83 -7.51 -14.85
CA GLU A 228 -14.44 -7.13 -16.12
C GLU A 228 -13.41 -6.50 -17.09
N ALA A 229 -12.58 -5.59 -16.58
CA ALA A 229 -11.55 -4.93 -17.38
C ALA A 229 -10.42 -5.92 -17.77
N TYR A 230 -10.08 -6.85 -16.89
CA TYR A 230 -9.07 -7.86 -17.16
C TYR A 230 -9.50 -8.80 -18.29
N TYR A 231 -10.68 -9.39 -18.21
CA TYR A 231 -11.17 -10.32 -19.22
C TYR A 231 -11.51 -9.64 -20.56
N ASP A 232 -12.01 -8.39 -20.57
CA ASP A 232 -12.15 -7.57 -21.77
C ASP A 232 -10.80 -7.35 -22.48
N LEU A 233 -9.71 -7.16 -21.69
CA LEU A 233 -8.37 -7.06 -22.27
C LEU A 233 -7.86 -8.39 -22.79
N VAL A 234 -8.07 -9.49 -22.08
CA VAL A 234 -7.69 -10.84 -22.53
C VAL A 234 -8.33 -11.12 -23.90
N GLU A 235 -9.64 -10.93 -24.02
CA GLU A 235 -10.38 -11.12 -25.29
C GLU A 235 -9.84 -10.22 -26.42
N LYS A 236 -9.68 -8.93 -26.15
CA LYS A 236 -9.19 -7.97 -27.15
C LYS A 236 -7.75 -8.26 -27.62
N VAL A 237 -6.90 -8.74 -26.72
CA VAL A 237 -5.51 -9.14 -27.06
C VAL A 237 -5.51 -10.47 -27.80
N ALA A 238 -6.34 -11.45 -27.40
CA ALA A 238 -6.50 -12.74 -28.07
C ALA A 238 -6.92 -12.58 -29.53
N LEU A 239 -7.96 -11.80 -29.78
CA LEU A 239 -8.46 -11.52 -31.14
C LEU A 239 -7.40 -10.90 -32.06
N ARG A 240 -6.44 -10.19 -31.50
CA ARG A 240 -5.37 -9.54 -32.25
C ARG A 240 -4.10 -10.39 -32.38
N LYS A 241 -3.95 -11.41 -31.54
CA LYS A 241 -2.74 -12.23 -31.48
C LYS A 241 -2.50 -12.96 -32.79
N SER A 242 -3.52 -13.66 -33.33
CA SER A 242 -3.40 -14.46 -34.54
C SER A 242 -2.97 -13.65 -35.77
N VAL A 243 -3.49 -12.42 -35.91
CA VAL A 243 -3.17 -11.55 -37.04
C VAL A 243 -1.79 -10.88 -36.91
N ARG A 244 -1.31 -10.70 -35.67
CA ARG A 244 -0.05 -10.00 -35.40
C ARG A 244 1.13 -10.92 -35.12
N ASP A 245 0.90 -12.15 -34.69
CA ASP A 245 1.99 -13.10 -34.47
C ASP A 245 2.75 -13.35 -35.77
N ASP A 246 2.05 -13.54 -36.88
CA ASP A 246 2.68 -13.68 -38.18
C ASP A 246 3.49 -12.44 -38.57
N TYR A 247 2.95 -11.23 -38.33
CA TYR A 247 3.65 -9.97 -38.60
C TYR A 247 4.89 -9.80 -37.71
N VAL A 248 4.79 -10.10 -36.40
CA VAL A 248 5.93 -10.03 -35.48
C VAL A 248 7.00 -11.04 -35.87
N GLN A 249 6.63 -12.28 -36.22
CA GLN A 249 7.58 -13.31 -36.68
C GLN A 249 8.27 -12.89 -37.99
N GLN A 250 7.55 -12.29 -38.90
CA GLN A 250 8.17 -11.71 -40.14
C GLN A 250 9.20 -10.64 -39.77
N LEU A 251 8.83 -9.65 -38.94
CA LEU A 251 9.73 -8.59 -38.48
C LEU A 251 10.96 -9.15 -37.75
N VAL A 252 10.78 -10.12 -36.88
CA VAL A 252 11.90 -10.81 -36.18
C VAL A 252 12.83 -11.46 -37.18
N GLY A 253 12.30 -12.12 -38.23
CA GLY A 253 13.08 -12.73 -39.28
C GLY A 253 13.87 -11.71 -40.13
N GLU A 254 13.27 -10.58 -40.48
CA GLU A 254 13.95 -9.49 -41.20
C GLU A 254 15.06 -8.84 -40.40
N VAL A 255 14.75 -8.50 -39.11
CA VAL A 255 15.70 -7.92 -38.17
C VAL A 255 16.88 -8.87 -37.92
N LYS A 256 16.61 -10.16 -37.74
CA LYS A 256 17.64 -11.19 -37.52
C LYS A 256 18.63 -11.26 -38.69
N LYS A 257 18.11 -11.33 -39.90
CA LYS A 257 18.96 -11.36 -41.11
C LYS A 257 19.85 -10.11 -41.25
N SER A 258 19.34 -8.93 -40.95
CA SER A 258 20.11 -7.70 -41.05
C SER A 258 21.17 -7.53 -39.95
N ILE A 259 20.85 -7.94 -38.73
CA ILE A 259 21.79 -7.93 -37.60
C ILE A 259 22.92 -8.95 -37.87
N GLU A 260 22.58 -10.15 -38.33
CA GLU A 260 23.58 -11.18 -38.68
C GLU A 260 24.45 -10.72 -39.87
N ALA A 261 23.88 -10.07 -40.89
CA ALA A 261 24.63 -9.51 -42.01
C ALA A 261 25.61 -8.39 -41.59
N ALA A 262 25.31 -7.67 -40.51
CA ALA A 262 26.22 -6.70 -39.91
C ALA A 262 27.31 -7.34 -39.02
N GLY A 263 27.33 -8.66 -38.90
CA GLY A 263 28.30 -9.39 -38.09
C GLY A 263 28.06 -9.34 -36.58
N ILE A 264 26.85 -8.94 -36.16
CA ILE A 264 26.48 -8.84 -34.75
C ILE A 264 25.79 -10.15 -34.32
N LYS A 265 26.30 -10.78 -33.27
CA LYS A 265 25.63 -11.92 -32.62
C LYS A 265 24.54 -11.42 -31.71
N ALA A 266 23.31 -11.87 -31.93
CA ALA A 266 22.16 -11.45 -31.16
C ALA A 266 21.11 -12.53 -31.05
N ASP A 267 20.48 -12.64 -29.87
CA ASP A 267 19.21 -13.34 -29.70
C ASP A 267 18.07 -12.32 -29.90
N ILE A 268 17.13 -12.69 -30.79
CA ILE A 268 16.04 -11.80 -31.17
C ILE A 268 14.71 -12.51 -30.94
N GLU A 269 13.87 -11.90 -30.15
CA GLU A 269 12.58 -12.47 -29.75
C GLU A 269 11.45 -11.41 -29.84
N GLY A 270 10.24 -11.89 -30.14
CA GLY A 270 9.03 -11.06 -30.01
C GLY A 270 8.54 -11.08 -28.57
N ARG A 271 8.12 -9.93 -28.06
CA ARG A 271 7.59 -9.78 -26.70
C ARG A 271 6.19 -9.17 -26.72
N ALA A 272 5.23 -9.84 -26.08
CA ALA A 272 3.93 -9.26 -25.79
C ALA A 272 3.98 -8.39 -24.51
N LYS A 273 3.18 -7.32 -24.49
CA LYS A 273 3.05 -6.46 -23.33
C LYS A 273 2.03 -7.03 -22.35
N HIS A 274 2.31 -6.90 -21.06
CA HIS A 274 1.48 -7.41 -19.96
C HIS A 274 0.17 -6.63 -19.79
N PHE A 275 -0.89 -7.30 -19.37
CA PHE A 275 -2.25 -6.77 -19.26
C PHE A 275 -2.35 -5.53 -18.37
N PHE A 276 -1.76 -5.55 -17.18
CA PHE A 276 -1.77 -4.39 -16.30
C PHE A 276 -1.11 -3.16 -16.92
N SER A 277 0.00 -3.35 -17.65
CA SER A 277 0.68 -2.25 -18.34
C SER A 277 -0.18 -1.64 -19.45
N ILE A 278 -0.97 -2.46 -20.15
CA ILE A 278 -1.95 -2.01 -21.15
C ILE A 278 -3.09 -1.26 -20.44
N TYR A 279 -3.69 -1.86 -19.42
CA TYR A 279 -4.76 -1.26 -18.63
C TYR A 279 -4.38 0.11 -18.05
N LYS A 280 -3.18 0.22 -17.46
CA LYS A 280 -2.67 1.49 -16.91
C LYS A 280 -2.55 2.58 -17.95
N LYS A 281 -2.10 2.24 -19.18
CA LYS A 281 -2.04 3.21 -20.30
C LYS A 281 -3.42 3.62 -20.77
N MET A 282 -4.36 2.69 -20.87
CA MET A 282 -5.75 2.99 -21.24
C MET A 282 -6.41 3.89 -20.21
N LYS A 283 -6.30 3.56 -18.92
CA LYS A 283 -6.93 4.30 -17.81
C LYS A 283 -6.31 5.69 -17.61
N ASN A 284 -4.97 5.79 -17.58
CA ASN A 284 -4.29 7.05 -17.27
C ASN A 284 -4.16 8.01 -18.45
N GLN A 285 -4.12 7.50 -19.69
CA GLN A 285 -3.91 8.31 -20.88
C GLN A 285 -5.17 8.41 -21.77
N GLY A 286 -6.28 7.78 -21.37
CA GLY A 286 -7.52 7.75 -22.14
C GLY A 286 -7.40 7.09 -23.52
N LYS A 287 -6.38 6.22 -23.71
CA LYS A 287 -6.09 5.57 -24.99
C LYS A 287 -6.94 4.33 -25.19
N THR A 288 -7.37 4.11 -26.44
CA THR A 288 -7.89 2.80 -26.85
C THR A 288 -6.74 1.81 -27.07
N ILE A 289 -7.04 0.52 -27.08
CA ILE A 289 -6.03 -0.52 -27.32
C ILE A 289 -5.31 -0.33 -28.68
N ASP A 290 -6.01 0.20 -29.69
CA ASP A 290 -5.46 0.48 -31.03
C ASP A 290 -4.47 1.65 -31.05
N GLN A 291 -4.52 2.52 -30.05
CA GLN A 291 -3.59 3.63 -29.86
C GLN A 291 -2.35 3.27 -29.02
N ILE A 292 -2.27 2.00 -28.58
CA ILE A 292 -1.13 1.48 -27.83
C ILE A 292 -0.17 0.78 -28.80
N TYR A 293 0.80 1.53 -29.31
CA TYR A 293 1.73 1.08 -30.35
C TYR A 293 2.78 0.05 -29.89
N ASP A 294 2.95 -0.12 -28.59
CA ASP A 294 3.90 -1.03 -27.97
C ASP A 294 3.25 -2.29 -27.36
N LEU A 295 2.13 -2.71 -27.93
CA LEU A 295 1.49 -3.98 -27.59
C LEU A 295 2.42 -5.17 -27.82
N PHE A 296 3.18 -5.08 -28.91
CA PHE A 296 4.19 -6.06 -29.31
C PHE A 296 5.52 -5.32 -29.49
N ALA A 297 6.54 -5.82 -28.87
CA ALA A 297 7.88 -5.30 -28.97
C ALA A 297 8.82 -6.41 -29.45
N ILE A 298 9.89 -6.03 -30.12
CA ILE A 298 10.99 -6.93 -30.43
C ILE A 298 12.11 -6.65 -29.45
N ARG A 299 12.67 -7.71 -28.90
CA ARG A 299 13.82 -7.65 -28.01
C ARG A 299 15.03 -8.17 -28.72
N ILE A 300 16.14 -7.43 -28.67
CA ILE A 300 17.44 -7.79 -29.23
C ILE A 300 18.43 -7.86 -28.08
N ILE A 301 19.02 -9.04 -27.86
CA ILE A 301 19.99 -9.28 -26.80
C ILE A 301 21.33 -9.53 -27.44
N VAL A 302 22.36 -8.74 -27.08
CA VAL A 302 23.68 -8.77 -27.66
C VAL A 302 24.77 -8.96 -26.60
N GLU A 303 26.01 -9.20 -27.02
CA GLU A 303 27.12 -9.49 -26.10
C GLU A 303 27.66 -8.23 -25.39
N SER A 304 27.75 -7.08 -26.08
CA SER A 304 28.38 -5.88 -25.55
C SER A 304 27.56 -4.62 -25.72
N VAL A 305 27.86 -3.59 -24.90
CA VAL A 305 27.27 -2.25 -25.04
C VAL A 305 27.53 -1.64 -26.42
N LYS A 306 28.73 -1.90 -26.99
CA LYS A 306 29.07 -1.45 -28.33
C LYS A 306 28.14 -2.07 -29.38
N ASP A 307 27.83 -3.35 -29.23
CA ASP A 307 26.90 -4.05 -30.13
C ASP A 307 25.47 -3.54 -29.98
N CYS A 308 25.06 -3.06 -28.78
CA CYS A 308 23.76 -2.41 -28.61
C CYS A 308 23.59 -1.18 -29.52
N TYR A 309 24.60 -0.31 -29.54
CA TYR A 309 24.56 0.90 -30.39
C TYR A 309 24.76 0.57 -31.87
N ALA A 310 25.57 -0.45 -32.19
CA ALA A 310 25.72 -0.93 -33.57
C ALA A 310 24.40 -1.51 -34.10
N ALA A 311 23.73 -2.35 -33.31
CA ALA A 311 22.40 -2.88 -33.67
C ALA A 311 21.36 -1.75 -33.84
N LEU A 312 21.36 -0.72 -32.96
CA LEU A 312 20.52 0.45 -33.14
C LEU A 312 20.72 1.14 -34.48
N GLY A 313 21.99 1.30 -34.93
CA GLY A 313 22.33 1.88 -36.21
C GLY A 313 21.73 1.08 -37.38
N VAL A 314 21.90 -0.25 -37.39
CA VAL A 314 21.31 -1.16 -38.39
C VAL A 314 19.79 -1.04 -38.43
N ILE A 315 19.14 -1.03 -37.26
CA ILE A 315 17.69 -0.95 -37.14
C ILE A 315 17.15 0.40 -37.66
N HIS A 316 17.83 1.53 -37.38
CA HIS A 316 17.43 2.85 -37.84
C HIS A 316 17.68 3.05 -39.34
N GLU A 317 18.58 2.29 -39.96
CA GLU A 317 18.75 2.21 -41.40
C GLU A 317 17.58 1.46 -42.04
N MET A 318 17.12 0.36 -41.45
CA MET A 318 15.99 -0.45 -41.94
C MET A 318 14.65 0.25 -41.82
N TYR A 319 14.40 0.89 -40.66
CA TYR A 319 13.10 1.45 -40.29
C TYR A 319 13.22 2.87 -39.77
N LYS A 320 12.28 3.74 -40.13
CA LYS A 320 12.28 5.13 -39.67
C LYS A 320 11.83 5.27 -38.22
N PRO A 321 12.66 5.87 -37.35
CA PRO A 321 12.28 6.12 -35.97
C PRO A 321 11.25 7.24 -35.85
N ILE A 322 10.30 7.10 -34.91
CA ILE A 322 9.35 8.15 -34.58
C ILE A 322 10.05 9.18 -33.67
N PRO A 323 10.06 10.47 -34.05
CA PRO A 323 10.73 11.52 -33.27
C PRO A 323 10.22 11.59 -31.83
N GLY A 324 11.15 11.79 -30.88
CA GLY A 324 10.81 11.88 -29.44
C GLY A 324 10.44 10.56 -28.79
N ARG A 325 10.54 9.42 -29.50
CA ARG A 325 10.24 8.09 -28.96
C ARG A 325 11.48 7.23 -28.71
N PHE A 326 12.67 7.77 -28.93
CA PHE A 326 13.92 7.12 -28.55
C PHE A 326 14.24 7.38 -27.06
N LYS A 327 14.66 6.33 -26.35
CA LYS A 327 15.08 6.42 -24.94
C LYS A 327 16.35 5.59 -24.75
N ASP A 328 17.37 6.22 -24.22
CA ASP A 328 18.66 5.59 -23.90
C ASP A 328 18.78 5.37 -22.39
N TYR A 329 18.36 4.19 -21.93
CA TYR A 329 18.53 3.77 -20.56
C TYR A 329 19.86 3.05 -20.31
N ILE A 330 20.74 2.91 -21.33
CA ILE A 330 22.11 2.43 -21.11
C ILE A 330 22.96 3.58 -20.58
N ALA A 331 22.89 4.74 -21.26
CA ALA A 331 23.59 5.94 -20.82
C ALA A 331 22.98 6.53 -19.52
N MET A 332 21.68 6.40 -19.33
CA MET A 332 20.93 6.91 -18.17
C MET A 332 20.08 5.79 -17.55
N PRO A 333 20.65 4.91 -16.71
CA PRO A 333 19.92 3.81 -16.10
C PRO A 333 18.77 4.29 -15.21
N LYS A 334 17.69 3.51 -15.15
CA LYS A 334 16.60 3.78 -14.19
C LYS A 334 17.06 3.53 -12.75
N PRO A 335 16.36 4.09 -11.74
CA PRO A 335 16.70 3.89 -10.33
C PRO A 335 16.77 2.42 -9.89
N ASN A 336 16.03 1.53 -10.55
CA ASN A 336 16.07 0.08 -10.35
C ASN A 336 17.13 -0.64 -11.20
N MET A 337 18.14 0.08 -11.69
CA MET A 337 19.25 -0.40 -12.53
C MET A 337 18.83 -0.97 -13.89
N TYR A 338 17.58 -0.72 -14.33
CA TYR A 338 17.15 -1.13 -15.66
C TYR A 338 17.90 -0.37 -16.74
N GLN A 339 18.51 -1.11 -17.67
CA GLN A 339 19.26 -0.60 -18.83
C GLN A 339 18.75 -1.23 -20.12
N SER A 340 18.49 -0.43 -21.14
CA SER A 340 18.09 -0.87 -22.49
C SER A 340 18.02 0.35 -23.41
N LEU A 341 18.27 0.20 -24.70
CA LEU A 341 17.83 1.18 -25.69
C LEU A 341 16.40 0.86 -26.10
N HIS A 342 15.55 1.88 -26.16
CA HIS A 342 14.17 1.75 -26.62
C HIS A 342 13.96 2.67 -27.82
N THR A 343 13.50 2.13 -28.93
CA THR A 343 13.14 2.91 -30.10
C THR A 343 11.79 2.46 -30.66
N THR A 344 10.95 3.42 -31.01
CA THR A 344 9.67 3.14 -31.70
C THR A 344 9.83 3.47 -33.16
N LEU A 345 9.49 2.53 -34.01
CA LEU A 345 9.76 2.53 -35.46
C LEU A 345 8.47 2.35 -36.24
N ILE A 346 8.48 2.76 -37.49
CA ILE A 346 7.38 2.53 -38.45
C ILE A 346 7.74 1.31 -39.31
N GLY A 347 6.96 0.25 -39.19
CA GLY A 347 7.14 -0.98 -39.96
C GLY A 347 6.70 -0.89 -41.45
N PRO A 348 6.92 -1.95 -42.24
CA PRO A 348 6.61 -1.99 -43.66
C PRO A 348 5.13 -1.72 -43.97
N THR A 349 4.22 -2.10 -43.11
CA THR A 349 2.77 -1.89 -43.25
C THR A 349 2.29 -0.53 -42.70
N GLY A 350 3.22 0.37 -42.31
CA GLY A 350 2.90 1.65 -41.70
C GLY A 350 2.52 1.55 -40.20
N GLN A 351 2.52 0.35 -39.61
CA GLN A 351 2.22 0.16 -38.20
C GLN A 351 3.46 0.43 -37.33
N PRO A 352 3.32 1.18 -36.23
CA PRO A 352 4.42 1.41 -35.31
C PRO A 352 4.65 0.19 -34.40
N PHE A 353 5.93 -0.10 -34.12
CA PHE A 353 6.36 -1.14 -33.19
C PHE A 353 7.58 -0.66 -32.40
N GLU A 354 7.82 -1.26 -31.23
CA GLU A 354 8.96 -0.92 -30.35
C GLU A 354 10.06 -1.97 -30.45
N ILE A 355 11.31 -1.53 -30.49
CA ILE A 355 12.48 -2.40 -30.34
C ILE A 355 13.21 -2.02 -29.04
N GLN A 356 13.56 -3.06 -28.27
CA GLN A 356 14.36 -2.97 -27.05
C GLN A 356 15.69 -3.67 -27.28
N ILE A 357 16.82 -2.98 -27.09
CA ILE A 357 18.15 -3.51 -27.33
C ILE A 357 18.94 -3.44 -26.02
N ARG A 358 19.53 -4.57 -25.60
CA ARG A 358 20.29 -4.67 -24.35
C ARG A 358 21.30 -5.82 -24.38
N THR A 359 22.29 -5.81 -23.50
CA THR A 359 23.21 -6.95 -23.36
C THR A 359 22.57 -8.08 -22.57
N TYR A 360 23.20 -9.28 -22.60
CA TYR A 360 22.79 -10.41 -21.74
C TYR A 360 22.81 -10.05 -20.24
N GLU A 361 23.82 -9.30 -19.79
CA GLU A 361 23.92 -8.85 -18.39
C GLU A 361 22.78 -7.89 -18.05
N MET A 362 22.50 -6.90 -18.92
CA MET A 362 21.37 -5.97 -18.74
C MET A 362 20.04 -6.71 -18.78
N HIS A 363 19.93 -7.73 -19.64
CA HIS A 363 18.73 -8.57 -19.70
C HIS A 363 18.48 -9.28 -18.38
N ARG A 364 19.52 -9.91 -17.85
CA ARG A 364 19.47 -10.60 -16.57
C ARG A 364 19.12 -9.63 -15.42
N THR A 365 19.77 -8.48 -15.35
CA THR A 365 19.46 -7.44 -14.36
C THR A 365 18.01 -6.94 -14.50
N ALA A 366 17.49 -6.79 -15.73
CA ALA A 366 16.13 -6.33 -15.97
C ALA A 366 15.05 -7.35 -15.59
N GLU A 367 15.33 -8.66 -15.66
CA GLU A 367 14.38 -9.73 -15.31
C GLU A 367 14.45 -10.13 -13.83
N TYR A 368 15.67 -10.27 -13.28
CA TYR A 368 15.91 -10.78 -11.92
C TYR A 368 16.22 -9.68 -10.90
N GLY A 369 16.51 -8.45 -11.35
CA GLY A 369 16.83 -7.33 -10.47
C GLY A 369 18.01 -7.60 -9.56
N ILE A 370 17.80 -7.33 -8.26
CA ILE A 370 18.85 -7.54 -7.24
C ILE A 370 19.27 -9.02 -7.15
N ALA A 371 18.38 -9.96 -7.44
CA ALA A 371 18.67 -11.40 -7.40
C ALA A 371 19.80 -11.79 -8.41
N ALA A 372 19.91 -11.09 -9.55
CA ALA A 372 20.94 -11.36 -10.56
C ALA A 372 22.39 -11.26 -10.04
N HIS A 373 22.61 -10.55 -8.94
CA HIS A 373 23.95 -10.30 -8.38
C HIS A 373 24.39 -11.32 -7.32
N TRP A 374 23.45 -12.11 -6.76
CA TRP A 374 23.79 -13.10 -5.72
C TRP A 374 24.69 -14.23 -6.23
N LYS A 375 24.55 -14.64 -7.48
CA LYS A 375 25.38 -15.67 -8.12
C LYS A 375 26.87 -15.32 -8.18
N TYR A 376 27.23 -14.03 -8.23
CA TYR A 376 28.62 -13.58 -8.31
C TYR A 376 29.31 -13.49 -6.95
N LYS A 377 28.57 -13.48 -5.85
CA LYS A 377 29.12 -13.40 -4.49
C LYS A 377 29.88 -14.69 -4.11
N GLU A 378 29.44 -15.84 -4.60
CA GLU A 378 30.12 -17.13 -4.42
C GLU A 378 31.40 -17.28 -5.26
N ALA A 379 31.54 -16.51 -6.35
CA ALA A 379 32.62 -16.67 -7.34
C ALA A 379 33.73 -15.61 -7.27
N SER A 380 33.61 -14.53 -6.49
CA SER A 380 34.57 -13.43 -6.50
C SER A 380 34.93 -12.90 -5.12
N ASP A 381 36.27 -12.73 -4.87
CA ASP A 381 36.84 -12.03 -3.71
C ASP A 381 36.34 -10.57 -3.63
N GLY A 382 35.50 -10.35 -2.76
CA GLY A 382 34.60 -9.30 -2.18
C GLY A 382 34.93 -7.82 -2.26
N LYS A 383 35.83 -7.27 -3.06
CA LYS A 383 36.21 -5.85 -2.93
C LYS A 383 35.57 -4.84 -3.88
N ASN A 384 35.01 -5.26 -5.02
CA ASN A 384 34.36 -4.34 -5.96
C ASN A 384 32.80 -4.37 -5.91
N VAL A 385 32.21 -5.34 -5.20
CA VAL A 385 30.75 -5.55 -5.12
C VAL A 385 30.10 -4.63 -4.08
N GLN A 386 30.81 -4.27 -3.00
CA GLN A 386 30.29 -3.49 -1.88
C GLN A 386 29.74 -2.09 -2.27
N ASN A 387 30.43 -1.36 -3.15
CA ASN A 387 29.98 0.00 -3.52
C ASN A 387 28.71 0.04 -4.35
N GLN A 388 28.45 -0.96 -5.19
CA GLN A 388 27.22 -1.04 -5.99
C GLN A 388 26.02 -1.55 -5.18
N GLU A 389 26.24 -2.43 -4.21
CA GLU A 389 25.19 -2.86 -3.27
C GLU A 389 24.79 -1.72 -2.34
N GLU A 390 25.70 -0.87 -1.93
CA GLU A 390 25.43 0.29 -1.08
C GLU A 390 24.52 1.32 -1.74
N GLU A 391 24.68 1.60 -3.03
CA GLU A 391 23.76 2.47 -3.78
C GLU A 391 22.35 1.86 -3.93
N LYS A 392 22.28 0.55 -4.21
CA LYS A 392 21.01 -0.18 -4.40
C LYS A 392 20.15 -0.22 -3.14
N LEU A 393 20.78 -0.26 -1.96
CA LEU A 393 20.10 -0.28 -0.67
C LEU A 393 19.92 1.10 -0.04
N SER A 394 20.33 2.17 -0.73
CA SER A 394 20.18 3.55 -0.23
C SER A 394 18.73 3.93 0.11
N TRP A 395 17.78 3.46 -0.70
CA TRP A 395 16.35 3.68 -0.44
C TRP A 395 15.84 2.94 0.80
N LEU A 396 16.38 1.74 1.07
CA LEU A 396 16.03 0.98 2.28
C LEU A 396 16.52 1.70 3.53
N ARG A 397 17.75 2.25 3.48
CA ARG A 397 18.27 3.11 4.56
C ARG A 397 17.38 4.33 4.77
N GLN A 398 16.89 4.94 3.68
CA GLN A 398 15.97 6.07 3.75
C GLN A 398 14.64 5.69 4.41
N ILE A 399 14.05 4.55 4.07
CA ILE A 399 12.83 4.05 4.74
C ILE A 399 13.09 3.78 6.23
N LEU A 400 14.25 3.23 6.59
CA LEU A 400 14.63 3.01 7.98
C LEU A 400 14.84 4.32 8.75
N GLU A 401 15.40 5.36 8.12
CA GLU A 401 15.46 6.71 8.69
C GLU A 401 14.03 7.24 8.95
N TRP A 402 13.12 7.12 7.97
CA TRP A 402 11.72 7.52 8.16
C TRP A 402 11.05 6.77 9.30
N GLN A 403 11.32 5.47 9.41
CA GLN A 403 10.78 4.65 10.51
C GLN A 403 11.25 5.13 11.88
N ARG A 404 12.52 5.57 12.01
CA ARG A 404 13.07 6.11 13.26
C ARG A 404 12.51 7.48 13.59
N ASP A 405 12.27 8.30 12.55
CA ASP A 405 11.85 9.69 12.68
C ASP A 405 10.32 9.85 12.87
N MET A 406 9.53 8.83 12.52
CA MET A 406 8.07 8.88 12.55
C MET A 406 7.48 7.91 13.56
N SER A 407 6.74 8.47 14.51
CA SER A 407 5.96 7.71 15.50
C SER A 407 4.53 7.39 15.02
N ASP A 408 3.99 8.17 14.06
CA ASP A 408 2.64 7.95 13.51
C ASP A 408 2.65 6.94 12.36
N ASN A 409 1.94 5.83 12.55
CA ASN A 409 1.80 4.77 11.58
C ASN A 409 1.04 5.20 10.31
N ARG A 410 0.10 6.14 10.41
CA ARG A 410 -0.65 6.65 9.25
C ARG A 410 0.22 7.55 8.38
N GLU A 411 1.03 8.41 9.00
CA GLU A 411 1.99 9.26 8.29
C GLU A 411 3.03 8.38 7.57
N PHE A 412 3.58 7.37 8.25
CA PHE A 412 4.51 6.41 7.68
C PHE A 412 3.92 5.69 6.45
N MET A 413 2.68 5.17 6.56
CA MET A 413 2.00 4.49 5.45
C MET A 413 1.73 5.43 4.27
N SER A 414 1.33 6.67 4.53
CA SER A 414 1.09 7.66 3.47
C SER A 414 2.37 8.00 2.72
N LEU A 415 3.47 8.18 3.43
CA LEU A 415 4.78 8.47 2.84
C LEU A 415 5.32 7.27 2.06
N LEU A 416 5.20 6.07 2.61
CA LEU A 416 5.62 4.84 1.94
C LEU A 416 4.87 4.65 0.62
N LYS A 417 3.54 4.79 0.62
CA LYS A 417 2.73 4.71 -0.60
C LYS A 417 3.14 5.78 -1.60
N SER A 418 3.32 7.02 -1.15
CA SER A 418 3.77 8.12 -2.01
C SER A 418 5.15 7.86 -2.62
N ASP A 419 6.09 7.30 -1.87
CA ASP A 419 7.43 6.94 -2.38
C ASP A 419 7.40 5.76 -3.35
N LEU A 420 6.57 4.77 -3.09
CA LEU A 420 6.38 3.64 -3.99
C LEU A 420 5.69 4.03 -5.30
N ASP A 421 4.79 5.03 -5.29
CA ASP A 421 4.08 5.52 -6.49
C ASP A 421 4.94 6.42 -7.41
N LEU A 422 6.01 7.02 -6.90
CA LEU A 422 6.87 7.98 -7.62
C LEU A 422 7.68 7.39 -8.80
N PHE A 423 7.56 6.08 -9.08
CA PHE A 423 8.37 5.39 -10.10
C PHE A 423 7.89 5.50 -11.55
N SER A 424 6.79 6.21 -11.83
CA SER A 424 6.20 6.19 -13.18
C SER A 424 6.84 7.17 -14.16
N ASP A 425 7.18 8.40 -13.74
CA ASP A 425 7.78 9.42 -14.60
C ASP A 425 8.85 10.21 -13.87
N THR A 426 10.09 10.17 -14.36
CA THR A 426 11.23 10.88 -13.80
C THR A 426 11.81 11.86 -14.79
N VAL A 427 12.37 12.95 -14.31
CA VAL A 427 13.14 13.94 -15.07
C VAL A 427 14.62 13.82 -14.72
N PHE A 428 15.46 13.86 -15.74
CA PHE A 428 16.92 13.89 -15.61
C PHE A 428 17.39 15.33 -15.73
N CYS A 429 18.16 15.80 -14.75
CA CYS A 429 18.75 17.12 -14.75
C CYS A 429 20.22 17.05 -14.35
N PHE A 430 20.98 18.09 -14.60
CA PHE A 430 22.42 18.11 -14.48
C PHE A 430 22.87 19.12 -13.42
N THR A 431 23.91 18.74 -12.67
CA THR A 431 24.66 19.71 -11.85
C THR A 431 25.52 20.61 -12.79
N PRO A 432 26.05 21.72 -12.31
CA PRO A 432 27.01 22.53 -13.08
C PRO A 432 28.26 21.76 -13.49
N THR A 433 28.64 20.73 -12.72
CA THR A 433 29.78 19.83 -12.98
C THR A 433 29.47 18.75 -14.02
N GLY A 434 28.19 18.58 -14.40
CA GLY A 434 27.74 17.58 -15.35
C GLY A 434 27.22 16.28 -14.75
N ASP A 435 27.15 16.18 -13.41
CA ASP A 435 26.58 14.99 -12.76
C ASP A 435 25.08 14.91 -13.00
N VAL A 436 24.60 13.73 -13.36
CA VAL A 436 23.18 13.48 -13.60
C VAL A 436 22.44 13.28 -12.28
N LYS A 437 21.32 13.97 -12.10
CA LYS A 437 20.35 13.74 -11.01
C LYS A 437 19.01 13.35 -11.58
N ASN A 438 18.41 12.35 -10.95
CA ASN A 438 17.10 11.82 -11.31
C ASN A 438 16.07 12.24 -10.26
N LEU A 439 15.01 12.91 -10.69
CA LEU A 439 13.97 13.45 -9.81
C LEU A 439 12.57 13.03 -10.31
N PRO A 440 11.57 12.96 -9.44
CA PRO A 440 10.17 12.78 -9.87
C PRO A 440 9.73 13.86 -10.86
N ASN A 441 8.88 13.51 -11.81
CA ASN A 441 8.29 14.48 -12.71
C ASN A 441 7.50 15.55 -11.94
N GLY A 442 7.65 16.81 -12.31
CA GLY A 442 7.06 17.95 -11.60
C GLY A 442 7.90 18.45 -10.44
N SER A 443 9.11 17.92 -10.22
CA SER A 443 10.06 18.40 -9.21
C SER A 443 10.51 19.82 -9.47
N THR A 444 10.90 20.50 -8.40
CA THR A 444 11.33 21.90 -8.38
C THR A 444 12.82 22.02 -8.03
N PRO A 445 13.46 23.19 -8.20
CA PRO A 445 14.82 23.43 -7.76
C PRO A 445 15.06 23.15 -6.26
N VAL A 446 14.02 23.20 -5.43
CA VAL A 446 14.10 22.78 -4.02
C VAL A 446 14.33 21.28 -3.92
N ASP A 447 13.58 20.45 -4.67
CA ASP A 447 13.81 19.02 -4.74
C ASP A 447 15.24 18.69 -5.17
N PHE A 448 15.73 19.40 -6.20
CA PHE A 448 17.10 19.24 -6.68
C PHE A 448 18.14 19.58 -5.61
N ALA A 449 17.95 20.67 -4.85
CA ALA A 449 18.86 21.09 -3.79
C ALA A 449 18.99 20.01 -2.70
N TYR A 450 17.86 19.44 -2.27
CA TYR A 450 17.84 18.33 -1.29
C TYR A 450 18.35 17.01 -1.85
N SER A 451 18.29 16.79 -3.15
CA SER A 451 18.89 15.63 -3.81
C SER A 451 20.43 15.65 -3.86
N ILE A 452 21.01 16.86 -3.77
CA ILE A 452 22.47 17.03 -3.66
C ILE A 452 22.89 16.75 -2.22
N HIS A 453 22.41 17.57 -1.28
CA HIS A 453 22.70 17.43 0.14
C HIS A 453 21.75 18.29 0.98
N SER A 454 21.38 17.82 2.19
CA SER A 454 20.47 18.54 3.09
C SER A 454 20.98 19.95 3.44
N ALA A 455 22.31 20.12 3.61
CA ALA A 455 22.89 21.44 3.87
C ALA A 455 22.76 22.40 2.69
N VAL A 456 22.74 21.91 1.44
CA VAL A 456 22.48 22.75 0.25
C VAL A 456 21.02 23.19 0.24
N GLY A 457 20.09 22.25 0.48
CA GLY A 457 18.67 22.54 0.58
C GLY A 457 18.34 23.55 1.70
N ASN A 458 18.89 23.32 2.91
CA ASN A 458 18.65 24.21 4.05
C ASN A 458 19.22 25.63 3.88
N LYS A 459 20.27 25.79 3.07
CA LYS A 459 20.92 27.09 2.80
C LYS A 459 20.50 27.73 1.47
N MET A 460 19.59 27.10 0.74
CA MET A 460 19.14 27.59 -0.55
C MET A 460 18.43 28.95 -0.43
N ILE A 461 18.78 29.88 -1.32
CA ILE A 461 18.14 31.19 -1.48
C ILE A 461 17.55 31.39 -2.86
N GLY A 462 17.90 30.57 -3.83
CA GLY A 462 17.43 30.63 -5.21
C GLY A 462 18.09 29.59 -6.10
N ALA A 463 17.73 29.58 -7.38
CA ALA A 463 18.31 28.68 -8.37
C ALA A 463 18.45 29.34 -9.73
N LYS A 464 19.44 28.88 -10.53
CA LYS A 464 19.55 29.15 -11.95
C LYS A 464 19.36 27.89 -12.73
N VAL A 465 18.57 27.94 -13.78
CA VAL A 465 18.37 26.86 -14.75
C VAL A 465 18.91 27.33 -16.09
N ASN A 466 19.80 26.54 -16.69
CA ASN A 466 20.46 26.87 -17.95
C ASN A 466 21.08 28.29 -17.96
N GLY A 467 21.66 28.69 -16.81
CA GLY A 467 22.30 29.99 -16.59
C GLY A 467 21.34 31.15 -16.27
N LYS A 468 20.03 30.96 -16.29
CA LYS A 468 19.01 31.99 -15.99
C LYS A 468 18.43 31.77 -14.60
N LEU A 469 18.24 32.86 -13.85
CA LEU A 469 17.56 32.84 -12.56
C LEU A 469 16.08 32.43 -12.78
N VAL A 470 15.60 31.49 -11.98
CA VAL A 470 14.21 31.00 -12.04
C VAL A 470 13.53 31.09 -10.67
N PRO A 471 12.18 31.13 -10.63
CA PRO A 471 11.43 31.00 -9.37
C PRO A 471 11.69 29.65 -8.72
N ILE A 472 11.51 29.55 -7.41
CA ILE A 472 11.75 28.32 -6.63
C ILE A 472 10.74 27.20 -6.94
N ASP A 473 9.57 27.54 -7.49
CA ASP A 473 8.50 26.64 -7.94
C ASP A 473 8.59 26.28 -9.44
N TYR A 474 9.68 26.65 -10.10
CA TYR A 474 9.95 26.26 -11.48
C TYR A 474 9.89 24.74 -11.62
N VAL A 475 9.15 24.23 -12.61
CA VAL A 475 9.06 22.80 -12.89
C VAL A 475 10.22 22.36 -13.78
N ILE A 476 11.12 21.55 -13.23
CA ILE A 476 12.33 21.05 -13.91
C ILE A 476 11.94 20.21 -15.13
N GLN A 477 12.64 20.48 -16.24
CA GLN A 477 12.50 19.75 -17.49
C GLN A 477 13.69 18.80 -17.73
N ASN A 478 13.48 17.77 -18.56
CA ASN A 478 14.57 16.87 -18.96
C ASN A 478 15.69 17.66 -19.65
N GLY A 479 16.93 17.46 -19.17
CA GLY A 479 18.11 18.10 -19.72
C GLY A 479 18.46 19.43 -19.07
N ASP A 480 17.68 19.93 -18.11
CA ASP A 480 17.98 21.18 -17.40
C ASP A 480 19.29 21.09 -16.61
N ARG A 481 20.15 22.08 -16.76
CA ARG A 481 21.35 22.28 -15.95
C ARG A 481 21.04 23.25 -14.81
N ILE A 482 21.12 22.76 -13.58
CA ILE A 482 20.63 23.47 -12.39
C ILE A 482 21.78 23.86 -11.47
N GLU A 483 21.89 25.13 -11.15
CA GLU A 483 22.81 25.71 -10.18
C GLU A 483 22.02 26.23 -8.97
N ILE A 484 22.29 25.71 -7.77
CA ILE A 484 21.66 26.16 -6.54
C ILE A 484 22.46 27.30 -5.91
N LEU A 485 21.79 28.41 -5.63
CA LEU A 485 22.36 29.54 -4.93
C LEU A 485 22.12 29.37 -3.43
N THR A 486 23.20 29.40 -2.66
CA THR A 486 23.17 29.21 -1.20
C THR A 486 23.70 30.44 -0.47
N SER A 487 23.25 30.69 0.76
CA SER A 487 23.76 31.72 1.65
C SER A 487 24.01 31.16 3.04
N GLN A 488 25.10 31.60 3.67
CA GLN A 488 25.39 31.26 5.07
C GLN A 488 24.37 31.87 6.04
N ASN A 489 23.73 32.99 5.63
CA ASN A 489 22.76 33.73 6.42
C ASN A 489 21.31 33.25 6.17
N SER A 490 21.12 32.13 5.44
CA SER A 490 19.80 31.55 5.25
C SER A 490 19.21 31.11 6.59
N LYS A 491 17.94 31.46 6.83
CA LYS A 491 17.18 31.05 8.03
C LYS A 491 16.64 29.60 7.93
N GLY A 492 17.04 28.85 6.93
CA GLY A 492 16.53 27.51 6.65
C GLY A 492 15.37 27.50 5.66
N PRO A 493 14.73 26.31 5.44
CA PRO A 493 13.63 26.14 4.51
C PRO A 493 12.37 26.87 4.98
N SER A 494 11.56 27.38 4.03
CA SER A 494 10.21 27.87 4.32
C SER A 494 9.22 26.71 4.43
N ARG A 495 8.20 26.84 5.27
CA ARG A 495 7.07 25.86 5.32
C ARG A 495 6.32 25.79 4.01
N ASP A 496 6.25 26.87 3.24
CA ASP A 496 5.60 26.89 1.91
C ASP A 496 6.29 25.97 0.92
N TRP A 497 7.57 25.64 1.13
CA TRP A 497 8.27 24.70 0.27
C TRP A 497 7.66 23.29 0.30
N LEU A 498 7.02 22.90 1.41
CA LEU A 498 6.31 21.61 1.51
C LEU A 498 5.17 21.46 0.47
N ASN A 499 4.60 22.61 0.03
CA ASN A 499 3.52 22.61 -0.95
C ASN A 499 4.02 22.46 -2.41
N ILE A 500 5.27 22.87 -2.68
CA ILE A 500 5.83 22.89 -4.03
C ILE A 500 6.72 21.68 -4.31
N VAL A 501 7.37 21.10 -3.30
CA VAL A 501 8.24 19.94 -3.47
C VAL A 501 7.46 18.67 -3.79
N LYS A 502 8.01 17.85 -4.67
CA LYS A 502 7.43 16.57 -5.10
C LYS A 502 8.15 15.37 -4.50
N SER A 503 9.48 15.46 -4.32
CA SER A 503 10.25 14.35 -3.78
C SER A 503 9.98 14.12 -2.30
N THR A 504 9.79 12.87 -1.92
CA THR A 504 9.62 12.46 -0.52
C THR A 504 10.86 12.81 0.31
N GLN A 505 12.04 12.73 -0.32
CA GLN A 505 13.31 13.13 0.31
C GLN A 505 13.32 14.60 0.74
N ALA A 506 12.94 15.53 -0.15
CA ALA A 506 12.89 16.95 0.18
C ALA A 506 11.85 17.22 1.29
N LYS A 507 10.64 16.66 1.18
CA LYS A 507 9.59 16.80 2.21
C LYS A 507 10.08 16.37 3.58
N ASN A 508 10.72 15.20 3.67
CA ASN A 508 11.19 14.66 4.93
C ASN A 508 12.33 15.48 5.52
N LYS A 509 13.32 15.90 4.70
CA LYS A 509 14.45 16.72 5.18
C LYS A 509 13.99 18.10 5.63
N ILE A 510 13.01 18.72 4.99
CA ILE A 510 12.38 19.97 5.42
C ILE A 510 11.66 19.74 6.77
N ASN A 511 10.84 18.70 6.91
CA ASN A 511 10.17 18.39 8.16
C ASN A 511 11.16 18.08 9.29
N GLN A 512 12.23 17.32 9.00
CA GLN A 512 13.29 17.01 9.95
C GLN A 512 13.99 18.30 10.44
N TRP A 513 14.27 19.23 9.53
CA TRP A 513 14.85 20.53 9.89
C TRP A 513 13.93 21.31 10.86
N PHE A 514 12.62 21.41 10.56
CA PHE A 514 11.66 22.06 11.45
C PHE A 514 11.57 21.38 12.81
N ARG A 515 11.61 20.03 12.85
CA ARG A 515 11.62 19.30 14.13
C ARG A 515 12.88 19.59 14.95
N SER A 516 14.04 19.70 14.32
CA SER A 516 15.31 19.95 15.02
C SER A 516 15.46 21.40 15.47
N GLU A 517 15.10 22.37 14.64
CA GLU A 517 15.24 23.81 14.93
C GLU A 517 14.26 24.28 16.01
N LEU A 518 13.04 23.76 15.99
CA LEU A 518 12.01 24.05 16.99
C LEU A 518 12.02 23.07 18.18
N LYS A 519 13.07 22.26 18.33
CA LYS A 519 13.11 21.23 19.38
C LYS A 519 12.94 21.84 20.77
N GLU A 520 13.63 22.90 21.06
CA GLU A 520 13.58 23.59 22.37
C GLU A 520 12.19 24.19 22.64
N GLU A 521 11.61 24.88 21.67
CA GLU A 521 10.26 25.45 21.75
C GLU A 521 9.21 24.32 21.90
N ASN A 522 9.36 23.25 21.15
CA ASN A 522 8.46 22.10 21.25
C ASN A 522 8.58 21.37 22.61
N ILE A 523 9.76 21.31 23.22
CA ILE A 523 9.94 20.78 24.58
C ILE A 523 9.17 21.63 25.60
N VAL A 524 9.29 22.95 25.50
CA VAL A 524 8.57 23.88 26.40
C VAL A 524 7.05 23.69 26.24
N LYS A 525 6.57 23.70 25.01
CA LYS A 525 5.16 23.50 24.68
C LYS A 525 4.64 22.13 25.11
N GLY A 526 5.45 21.06 24.97
CA GLY A 526 5.10 19.73 25.44
C GLY A 526 4.95 19.66 26.97
N LYS A 527 5.82 20.32 27.71
CA LYS A 527 5.70 20.46 29.18
C LYS A 527 4.42 21.19 29.57
N GLU A 528 4.10 22.28 28.87
CA GLU A 528 2.87 23.06 29.13
C GLU A 528 1.62 22.24 28.86
N LEU A 529 1.57 21.47 27.76
CA LEU A 529 0.45 20.59 27.42
C LEU A 529 0.21 19.51 28.49
N ILE A 530 1.27 18.86 28.98
CA ILE A 530 1.15 17.89 30.09
C ILE A 530 0.63 18.57 31.34
N ALA A 531 1.20 19.72 31.72
CA ALA A 531 0.78 20.45 32.91
C ALA A 531 -0.68 20.91 32.81
N GLN A 532 -1.10 21.41 31.67
CA GLN A 532 -2.49 21.83 31.42
C GLN A 532 -3.46 20.65 31.48
N TYR A 533 -3.10 19.51 30.87
CA TYR A 533 -3.93 18.29 30.91
C TYR A 533 -4.06 17.77 32.35
N CYS A 534 -2.95 17.69 33.10
CA CYS A 534 -2.99 17.29 34.50
C CYS A 534 -3.86 18.21 35.34
N LYS A 535 -3.77 19.53 35.13
CA LYS A 535 -4.61 20.53 35.82
C LYS A 535 -6.10 20.34 35.48
N THR A 536 -6.43 20.08 34.21
CA THR A 536 -7.82 19.87 33.78
C THR A 536 -8.43 18.60 34.37
N LYS A 537 -7.61 17.59 34.63
CA LYS A 537 -8.03 16.30 35.18
C LYS A 537 -7.82 16.17 36.70
N ASN A 538 -7.44 17.26 37.40
CA ASN A 538 -7.10 17.26 38.82
C ASN A 538 -6.04 16.22 39.22
N ILE A 539 -5.06 15.99 38.36
CA ILE A 539 -3.96 15.08 38.58
C ILE A 539 -2.76 15.88 39.10
N ASN A 540 -2.14 15.40 40.17
CA ASN A 540 -0.92 16.02 40.68
C ASN A 540 0.28 15.54 39.84
N LEU A 541 0.83 16.45 39.01
CA LEU A 541 1.93 16.14 38.09
C LEU A 541 3.18 15.61 38.82
N SER A 542 3.46 16.09 40.07
CA SER A 542 4.64 15.65 40.83
C SER A 542 4.62 14.17 41.19
N ASP A 543 3.45 13.57 41.33
CA ASP A 543 3.30 12.18 41.75
C ASP A 543 3.57 11.20 40.61
N ILE A 544 3.20 11.60 39.39
CA ILE A 544 3.33 10.78 38.18
C ILE A 544 4.59 11.07 37.37
N ASN A 545 5.20 12.25 37.48
CA ASN A 545 6.34 12.67 36.66
C ASN A 545 7.69 12.18 37.27
N LYS A 546 7.76 10.89 37.61
CA LYS A 546 8.97 10.26 38.16
C LYS A 546 9.77 9.58 37.01
N PRO A 547 11.12 9.50 37.15
CA PRO A 547 11.97 8.86 36.15
C PRO A 547 11.59 7.41 35.83
N GLU A 548 11.06 6.69 36.82
CA GLU A 548 10.61 5.29 36.69
C GLU A 548 9.44 5.16 35.70
N TYR A 549 8.45 6.06 35.80
CA TYR A 549 7.29 6.07 34.91
C TYR A 549 7.66 6.63 33.53
N GLN A 550 8.53 7.64 33.50
CA GLN A 550 9.07 8.16 32.24
C GLN A 550 9.79 7.07 31.43
N SER A 551 10.63 6.23 32.08
CA SER A 551 11.38 5.16 31.41
C SER A 551 10.47 4.14 30.72
N LYS A 552 9.33 3.80 31.35
CA LYS A 552 8.33 2.88 30.77
C LYS A 552 7.65 3.48 29.53
N ILE A 553 7.42 4.80 29.52
CA ILE A 553 6.90 5.52 28.35
C ILE A 553 7.94 5.55 27.24
N LEU A 554 9.20 5.89 27.56
CA LEU A 554 10.30 5.91 26.61
C LEU A 554 10.45 4.56 25.92
N HIS A 555 10.42 3.47 26.69
CA HIS A 555 10.49 2.12 26.16
C HIS A 555 9.29 1.77 25.25
N LYS A 556 8.06 2.14 25.66
CA LYS A 556 6.83 1.85 24.90
C LYS A 556 6.78 2.58 23.56
N TYR A 557 7.19 3.85 23.54
CA TYR A 557 7.13 4.69 22.33
C TYR A 557 8.47 4.78 21.60
N GLY A 558 9.52 4.08 22.05
CA GLY A 558 10.83 4.02 21.38
C GLY A 558 11.65 5.30 21.43
N PHE A 559 11.46 6.15 22.43
CA PHE A 559 12.24 7.38 22.62
C PHE A 559 13.53 7.14 23.39
N HIS A 560 14.62 7.83 22.99
CA HIS A 560 15.91 7.76 23.67
C HIS A 560 15.95 8.58 24.98
N ASP A 561 15.24 9.70 25.02
CA ASP A 561 15.20 10.60 26.17
C ASP A 561 13.82 11.27 26.33
N TRP A 562 13.55 11.79 27.56
CA TRP A 562 12.30 12.45 27.87
C TRP A 562 12.07 13.75 27.11
N ASN A 563 13.14 14.45 26.75
CA ASN A 563 13.04 15.69 25.96
C ASN A 563 12.59 15.37 24.52
N ALA A 564 13.02 14.25 23.94
CA ALA A 564 12.52 13.80 22.63
C ALA A 564 11.02 13.48 22.67
N CYS A 565 10.54 12.85 23.74
CA CYS A 565 9.11 12.60 23.95
C CYS A 565 8.33 13.90 24.07
N LEU A 566 8.81 14.86 24.88
CA LEU A 566 8.21 16.18 25.06
C LEU A 566 8.22 17.01 23.76
N ALA A 567 9.30 16.97 22.98
CA ALA A 567 9.38 17.65 21.70
C ALA A 567 8.34 17.07 20.72
N THR A 568 8.18 15.73 20.71
CA THR A 568 7.18 15.07 19.87
C THR A 568 5.75 15.45 20.27
N LEU A 569 5.48 15.55 21.57
CA LEU A 569 4.21 16.06 22.07
C LEU A 569 3.97 17.52 21.66
N GLY A 570 4.97 18.39 21.80
CA GLY A 570 4.85 19.82 21.50
C GLY A 570 4.56 20.12 20.04
N HIS A 571 5.07 19.31 19.12
CA HIS A 571 4.75 19.47 17.68
C HIS A 571 3.47 18.72 17.25
N GLY A 572 2.79 17.96 18.15
CA GLY A 572 1.52 17.29 17.88
C GLY A 572 1.64 15.84 17.40
N GLY A 573 2.82 15.23 17.46
CA GLY A 573 3.04 13.81 17.10
C GLY A 573 2.51 12.79 18.15
N LEU A 574 2.26 13.27 19.39
CA LEU A 574 1.62 12.54 20.47
C LEU A 574 0.56 13.43 21.12
N LYS A 575 -0.46 12.81 21.74
CA LYS A 575 -1.44 13.52 22.55
C LYS A 575 -1.06 13.46 24.03
N GLU A 576 -1.27 14.57 24.75
CA GLU A 576 -1.01 14.69 26.18
C GLU A 576 -1.69 13.57 27.01
N GLY A 577 -2.94 13.24 26.65
CA GLY A 577 -3.69 12.16 27.32
C GLY A 577 -3.05 10.77 27.19
N GLN A 578 -2.36 10.48 26.10
CA GLN A 578 -1.67 9.20 25.90
C GLN A 578 -0.50 9.01 26.88
N ILE A 579 0.23 10.10 27.11
CA ILE A 579 1.37 10.10 28.02
C ILE A 579 0.89 10.08 29.49
N VAL A 580 0.02 11.04 29.85
CA VAL A 580 -0.43 11.22 31.23
C VAL A 580 -1.23 10.01 31.75
N ASN A 581 -2.17 9.48 30.96
CA ASN A 581 -2.96 8.31 31.37
C ASN A 581 -2.06 7.08 31.55
N ARG A 582 -1.02 6.93 30.74
CA ARG A 582 -0.08 5.82 30.91
C ARG A 582 0.80 5.99 32.16
N MET A 583 1.25 7.21 32.45
CA MET A 583 1.97 7.49 33.70
C MET A 583 1.08 7.18 34.93
N LEU A 584 -0.20 7.51 34.85
CA LEU A 584 -1.19 7.20 35.88
C LEU A 584 -1.42 5.69 36.05
N GLU A 585 -1.53 4.93 34.96
CA GLU A 585 -1.65 3.47 35.04
C GLU A 585 -0.46 2.83 35.77
N GLU A 586 0.77 3.30 35.51
CA GLU A 586 1.95 2.80 36.18
C GLU A 586 2.02 3.27 37.65
N TYR A 587 1.61 4.52 37.94
CA TYR A 587 1.50 5.04 39.30
C TYR A 587 0.50 4.22 40.16
N HIS A 588 -0.67 3.88 39.59
CA HIS A 588 -1.68 3.08 40.29
C HIS A 588 -1.27 1.61 40.53
N LYS A 589 -0.37 1.06 39.71
CA LYS A 589 0.22 -0.25 39.95
C LYS A 589 1.10 -0.27 41.23
N ASP A 590 1.88 0.79 41.41
CA ASP A 590 2.80 0.95 42.51
C ASP A 590 2.09 1.46 43.81
N HIS A 591 0.94 2.13 43.62
CA HIS A 591 0.10 2.67 44.70
C HIS A 591 -1.33 2.15 44.54
N PRO A 592 -1.60 0.85 44.76
CA PRO A 592 -2.95 0.32 44.69
C PRO A 592 -3.83 1.03 45.70
N ILE A 593 -4.91 1.63 45.25
CA ILE A 593 -5.94 2.21 46.11
C ILE A 593 -6.53 1.04 46.88
N GLN A 594 -6.13 0.88 48.16
CA GLN A 594 -6.79 -0.05 49.08
C GLN A 594 -8.15 0.60 49.44
N MET A 595 -9.15 0.31 48.63
CA MET A 595 -10.53 0.55 49.06
C MET A 595 -10.87 -0.44 50.12
N THR A 596 -11.14 0.03 51.34
CA THR A 596 -11.70 -0.81 52.38
C THR A 596 -13.16 -1.12 52.08
N ASP A 597 -13.68 -2.25 52.57
CA ASP A 597 -15.12 -2.60 52.39
C ASP A 597 -16.05 -1.51 52.90
N ALA A 598 -15.61 -0.68 53.85
CA ALA A 598 -16.31 0.51 54.31
C ALA A 598 -16.39 1.61 53.27
N ASP A 599 -15.29 1.88 52.53
CA ASP A 599 -15.24 2.89 51.47
C ASP A 599 -16.12 2.47 50.26
N VAL A 600 -16.19 1.16 50.00
CA VAL A 600 -17.08 0.61 48.95
C VAL A 600 -18.54 0.73 49.35
N MET A 601 -18.88 0.50 50.64
CA MET A 601 -20.24 0.68 51.14
C MET A 601 -20.63 2.15 51.22
N GLU A 602 -19.72 3.05 51.58
CA GLU A 602 -19.94 4.49 51.63
C GLU A 602 -20.08 5.05 50.22
N ALA A 603 -19.29 4.62 49.23
CA ALA A 603 -19.44 4.98 47.81
C ALA A 603 -20.75 4.46 47.20
N VAL A 604 -21.23 3.28 47.61
CA VAL A 604 -22.53 2.74 47.22
C VAL A 604 -23.66 3.48 47.89
N ALA A 605 -23.52 3.87 49.16
CA ALA A 605 -24.51 4.67 49.91
C ALA A 605 -24.57 6.12 49.41
N GLU A 606 -23.43 6.79 49.15
CA GLU A 606 -23.37 8.12 48.52
C GLU A 606 -23.93 8.14 47.12
N ASN A 607 -23.72 7.08 46.33
CA ASN A 607 -24.33 6.96 45.01
C ASN A 607 -25.85 6.75 45.05
N LYS A 608 -26.39 6.11 46.12
CA LYS A 608 -27.86 6.01 46.33
C LYS A 608 -28.49 7.31 46.78
N GLU A 609 -27.79 8.09 47.63
CA GLU A 609 -28.30 9.42 48.03
C GLU A 609 -28.12 10.49 46.95
N LYS A 610 -27.04 10.43 46.16
CA LYS A 610 -26.82 11.33 44.99
C LYS A 610 -27.78 11.03 43.86
N ALA A 611 -28.29 9.82 43.71
CA ALA A 611 -29.36 9.49 42.73
C ALA A 611 -30.74 10.07 43.10
N ALA A 612 -30.99 10.46 44.37
CA ALA A 612 -32.23 11.05 44.81
C ALA A 612 -32.25 12.59 44.81
N ALA A 613 -31.11 13.26 44.66
CA ALA A 613 -30.97 14.73 44.84
C ALA A 613 -30.14 15.46 43.79
N ALA A 614 -29.87 14.87 42.61
CA ALA A 614 -29.08 15.53 41.59
C ALA A 614 -29.92 16.42 40.69
N PRO A 615 -29.58 17.73 40.47
CA PRO A 615 -30.19 18.54 39.42
C PRO A 615 -29.87 17.92 38.07
N VAL A 616 -30.86 17.87 37.18
CA VAL A 616 -30.74 17.39 35.81
C VAL A 616 -29.60 18.17 35.10
N VAL A 617 -28.44 17.57 35.00
CA VAL A 617 -27.33 18.16 34.24
C VAL A 617 -27.67 18.00 32.76
N ARG A 618 -27.97 19.12 32.10
CA ARG A 618 -28.25 19.19 30.65
C ARG A 618 -27.01 18.71 29.90
N SER A 619 -27.13 17.57 29.21
CA SER A 619 -26.05 17.12 28.32
C SER A 619 -26.01 18.03 27.09
N LYS A 620 -24.79 18.42 26.66
CA LYS A 620 -24.59 19.22 25.41
C LYS A 620 -25.02 18.46 24.15
N SER A 621 -25.26 17.16 24.23
CA SER A 621 -25.62 16.28 23.12
C SER A 621 -27.12 16.01 22.99
N GLY A 622 -27.96 16.46 23.91
CA GLY A 622 -29.43 16.20 23.88
C GLY A 622 -29.80 14.73 24.16
N ILE A 623 -28.92 13.93 24.72
CA ILE A 623 -29.16 12.51 25.03
C ILE A 623 -28.77 12.22 26.48
N ILE A 624 -29.59 11.44 27.15
CA ILE A 624 -29.36 10.90 28.49
C ILE A 624 -28.99 9.43 28.35
N VAL A 625 -27.81 9.05 28.85
CA VAL A 625 -27.34 7.65 28.90
C VAL A 625 -27.48 7.18 30.35
N LYS A 626 -28.31 6.17 30.59
CA LYS A 626 -28.60 5.69 31.95
C LYS A 626 -27.33 5.12 32.60
N GLY A 627 -26.96 5.64 33.77
CA GLY A 627 -25.81 5.16 34.56
C GLY A 627 -24.44 5.72 34.21
N LEU A 628 -24.33 6.64 33.22
CA LEU A 628 -23.08 7.27 32.86
C LEU A 628 -23.26 8.79 32.76
N TYR A 629 -22.50 9.53 33.58
CA TYR A 629 -22.47 10.99 33.58
C TYR A 629 -21.21 11.48 32.86
N ASP A 630 -21.34 12.52 32.04
CA ASP A 630 -20.20 13.18 31.34
C ASP A 630 -19.43 12.28 30.36
N VAL A 631 -20.16 11.43 29.60
CA VAL A 631 -19.58 10.57 28.56
C VAL A 631 -19.67 11.23 27.18
N ALA A 632 -18.61 11.14 26.38
CA ALA A 632 -18.66 11.56 24.99
C ALA A 632 -19.66 10.71 24.20
N VAL A 633 -20.69 11.35 23.68
CA VAL A 633 -21.75 10.72 22.89
C VAL A 633 -21.56 11.05 21.43
N HIS A 634 -21.62 10.04 20.55
CA HIS A 634 -21.52 10.19 19.11
C HIS A 634 -22.69 9.53 18.40
N PHE A 635 -23.32 10.24 17.47
CA PHE A 635 -24.35 9.65 16.62
C PHE A 635 -23.73 8.73 15.58
N SER A 636 -24.30 7.53 15.45
CA SER A 636 -23.82 6.53 14.49
C SER A 636 -24.21 6.93 13.07
N LYS A 637 -23.24 6.87 12.15
CA LYS A 637 -23.46 7.16 10.73
C LYS A 637 -24.23 6.06 10.00
N CYS A 638 -24.24 4.82 10.51
CA CYS A 638 -24.92 3.70 9.85
C CYS A 638 -26.43 3.81 9.86
N CYS A 639 -27.03 4.40 10.89
CA CYS A 639 -28.49 4.52 11.02
C CYS A 639 -28.99 5.96 11.23
N SER A 640 -28.08 6.92 11.41
CA SER A 640 -28.35 8.36 11.54
C SER A 640 -29.59 8.67 12.42
N PRO A 641 -29.54 8.41 13.74
CA PRO A 641 -30.67 8.60 14.64
C PRO A 641 -31.04 10.07 14.77
N VAL A 642 -32.33 10.35 14.78
CA VAL A 642 -32.90 11.70 14.96
C VAL A 642 -33.83 11.73 16.15
N PRO A 643 -34.10 12.91 16.80
CA PRO A 643 -35.04 13.02 17.91
C PRO A 643 -36.39 12.42 17.58
N GLY A 644 -36.89 11.56 18.46
CA GLY A 644 -38.13 10.79 18.27
C GLY A 644 -37.93 9.35 17.79
N ASP A 645 -36.71 8.95 17.43
CA ASP A 645 -36.36 7.54 17.20
C ASP A 645 -36.13 6.81 18.52
N GLU A 646 -36.46 5.53 18.58
CA GLU A 646 -36.01 4.67 19.67
C GLU A 646 -34.50 4.42 19.52
N ILE A 647 -33.74 4.74 20.55
CA ILE A 647 -32.26 4.70 20.51
C ILE A 647 -31.66 3.80 21.59
N VAL A 648 -30.48 3.30 21.31
CA VAL A 648 -29.66 2.52 22.23
C VAL A 648 -28.20 3.00 22.13
N GLY A 649 -27.53 3.06 23.26
CA GLY A 649 -26.11 3.36 23.33
C GLY A 649 -25.27 2.09 23.18
N PHE A 650 -24.21 2.15 22.41
CA PHE A 650 -23.18 1.12 22.32
C PHE A 650 -21.86 1.66 22.86
N VAL A 651 -21.35 1.05 23.93
CA VAL A 651 -20.10 1.49 24.55
C VAL A 651 -18.92 1.09 23.67
N THR A 652 -18.26 2.09 23.09
CA THR A 652 -17.09 1.90 22.24
C THR A 652 -15.80 1.91 23.07
N ARG A 653 -14.80 1.12 22.67
CA ARG A 653 -13.50 1.12 23.33
C ARG A 653 -12.75 2.43 23.01
N GLY A 654 -12.68 3.35 23.99
CA GLY A 654 -11.89 4.58 23.89
C GLY A 654 -12.52 5.78 23.17
N ARG A 655 -13.79 5.67 22.69
CA ARG A 655 -14.49 6.78 21.98
C ARG A 655 -15.83 7.21 22.62
N GLY A 656 -16.14 6.72 23.81
CA GLY A 656 -17.42 7.01 24.46
C GLY A 656 -18.56 6.11 23.98
N VAL A 657 -19.80 6.64 23.97
CA VAL A 657 -21.00 5.90 23.59
C VAL A 657 -21.45 6.30 22.20
N SER A 658 -21.58 5.32 21.32
CA SER A 658 -22.18 5.49 19.98
C SER A 658 -23.69 5.24 20.07
N ILE A 659 -24.49 6.22 19.66
CA ILE A 659 -25.94 6.13 19.67
C ILE A 659 -26.42 5.58 18.34
N HIS A 660 -27.16 4.50 18.42
CA HIS A 660 -27.81 3.83 17.30
C HIS A 660 -29.33 3.81 17.48
N ARG A 661 -30.04 3.63 16.39
CA ARG A 661 -31.45 3.25 16.44
C ARG A 661 -31.57 1.79 16.86
N THR A 662 -32.64 1.41 17.55
CA THR A 662 -32.90 0.04 17.99
C THR A 662 -33.09 -0.94 16.82
N ASP A 663 -33.57 -0.45 15.66
CA ASP A 663 -33.77 -1.20 14.41
C ASP A 663 -32.52 -1.24 13.50
N CYS A 664 -31.38 -0.74 13.96
CA CYS A 664 -30.14 -0.75 13.18
C CYS A 664 -29.62 -2.19 13.02
N ILE A 665 -29.30 -2.58 11.76
CA ILE A 665 -28.82 -3.93 11.44
C ILE A 665 -27.53 -4.29 12.20
N ASN A 666 -26.66 -3.29 12.48
CA ASN A 666 -25.44 -3.46 13.25
C ASN A 666 -25.72 -3.71 14.74
N ILE A 667 -26.87 -3.30 15.26
CA ILE A 667 -27.29 -3.58 16.63
C ILE A 667 -28.02 -4.93 16.72
N ILE A 668 -28.85 -5.23 15.72
CA ILE A 668 -29.62 -6.48 15.66
C ILE A 668 -28.67 -7.69 15.55
N ASN A 669 -27.59 -7.57 14.76
CA ASN A 669 -26.64 -8.64 14.48
C ASN A 669 -25.46 -8.73 15.46
N LEU A 670 -25.52 -8.04 16.61
CA LEU A 670 -24.48 -8.13 17.63
C LEU A 670 -24.40 -9.54 18.23
N SER A 671 -23.18 -10.02 18.42
CA SER A 671 -22.91 -11.26 19.19
C SER A 671 -23.30 -11.09 20.67
N ASP A 672 -23.55 -12.20 21.37
CA ASP A 672 -23.94 -12.14 22.80
C ASP A 672 -22.90 -11.44 23.67
N MET A 673 -21.62 -11.55 23.36
CA MET A 673 -20.53 -10.80 24.04
C MET A 673 -20.58 -9.28 23.77
N GLU A 674 -21.03 -8.88 22.61
CA GLU A 674 -21.15 -7.45 22.23
C GLU A 674 -22.44 -6.84 22.76
N ARG A 675 -23.49 -7.63 22.90
CA ARG A 675 -24.76 -7.18 23.53
C ARG A 675 -24.56 -6.73 24.97
N ALA A 676 -23.60 -7.29 25.69
CA ALA A 676 -23.24 -6.84 27.05
C ALA A 676 -22.69 -5.39 27.08
N ARG A 677 -22.38 -4.78 25.92
CA ARG A 677 -21.92 -3.40 25.78
C ARG A 677 -23.03 -2.42 25.41
N LEU A 678 -24.27 -2.90 25.28
CA LEU A 678 -25.44 -2.05 25.08
C LEU A 678 -25.82 -1.39 26.39
N ILE A 679 -26.20 -0.12 26.30
CA ILE A 679 -26.63 0.71 27.41
C ILE A 679 -27.88 1.50 27.01
N ASP A 680 -28.82 1.64 27.93
CA ASP A 680 -30.04 2.40 27.68
C ASP A 680 -29.73 3.88 27.42
N ALA A 681 -30.23 4.41 26.32
CA ALA A 681 -30.12 5.81 25.94
C ALA A 681 -31.51 6.38 25.60
N GLU A 682 -31.78 7.59 26.03
CA GLU A 682 -33.04 8.27 25.80
C GLU A 682 -32.78 9.71 25.33
N TRP A 683 -33.68 10.23 24.49
CA TRP A 683 -33.63 11.65 24.10
C TRP A 683 -34.09 12.50 25.30
N GLN A 684 -33.34 13.59 25.54
CA GLN A 684 -33.72 14.56 26.57
C GLN A 684 -35.02 15.26 26.12
N GLN A 685 -36.07 15.21 26.94
CA GLN A 685 -37.29 15.96 26.70
C GLN A 685 -37.06 17.44 26.93
N ASP A 686 -37.10 18.24 25.87
CA ASP A 686 -37.00 19.70 25.96
C ASP A 686 -38.35 20.25 26.53
N THR A 687 -38.27 20.82 27.72
CA THR A 687 -39.23 21.85 28.14
C THR A 687 -38.95 23.10 27.34
N GLU A 688 -39.95 23.57 26.58
CA GLU A 688 -40.06 24.74 25.71
C GLU A 688 -38.94 25.80 25.85
N GLY A 689 -38.16 26.00 24.76
CA GLY A 689 -37.33 27.18 24.50
C GLY A 689 -35.81 26.95 24.45
N GLU A 690 -35.26 27.18 23.26
CA GLU A 690 -33.85 27.38 22.92
C GLU A 690 -32.98 26.11 22.72
N GLY A 691 -32.74 25.77 21.45
CA GLY A 691 -31.66 24.86 21.05
C GLY A 691 -32.09 23.75 20.08
N LYS A 692 -32.85 24.04 19.01
CA LYS A 692 -33.14 23.05 17.95
C LYS A 692 -31.86 22.79 17.14
N GLY A 693 -31.04 21.83 17.56
CA GLY A 693 -29.99 21.27 16.74
C GLY A 693 -30.55 20.65 15.46
N LEU A 694 -29.90 20.85 14.32
CA LEU A 694 -30.22 20.14 13.08
C LEU A 694 -29.48 18.79 13.09
N TYR A 695 -30.23 17.72 12.81
CA TYR A 695 -29.71 16.34 12.77
C TYR A 695 -29.62 15.86 11.33
N ILE A 696 -28.58 15.14 10.98
CA ILE A 696 -28.43 14.61 9.61
C ILE A 696 -29.15 13.29 9.50
N ALA A 697 -30.09 13.21 8.54
CA ALA A 697 -30.77 11.99 8.14
C ALA A 697 -30.41 11.60 6.72
N GLU A 698 -30.44 10.29 6.41
CA GLU A 698 -30.23 9.77 5.08
C GLU A 698 -31.37 8.83 4.67
N ILE A 699 -31.90 9.03 3.47
CA ILE A 699 -32.91 8.16 2.85
C ILE A 699 -32.41 7.63 1.50
N LYS A 700 -32.83 6.42 1.16
CA LYS A 700 -32.67 5.81 -0.17
C LYS A 700 -34.03 5.76 -0.86
N ILE A 701 -34.09 6.38 -2.02
CA ILE A 701 -35.30 6.46 -2.84
C ILE A 701 -35.09 5.52 -4.03
N PHE A 702 -35.95 4.53 -4.17
CA PHE A 702 -36.01 3.63 -5.32
C PHE A 702 -37.07 4.12 -6.27
N CYS A 703 -36.71 4.36 -7.52
CA CYS A 703 -37.61 4.97 -8.49
C CYS A 703 -37.30 4.51 -9.93
N HIS A 704 -38.30 4.60 -10.80
CA HIS A 704 -38.10 4.46 -12.24
C HIS A 704 -37.36 5.67 -12.79
N ASP A 705 -36.26 5.43 -13.50
CA ASP A 705 -35.42 6.51 -14.04
C ASP A 705 -36.17 7.26 -15.15
N ARG A 706 -36.21 8.58 -15.05
CA ARG A 706 -36.78 9.49 -16.05
C ARG A 706 -36.12 10.86 -16.01
N LYS A 707 -36.19 11.57 -17.12
CA LYS A 707 -35.73 12.96 -17.20
C LYS A 707 -36.46 13.84 -16.20
N GLY A 708 -35.74 14.65 -15.45
CA GLY A 708 -36.28 15.59 -14.49
C GLY A 708 -36.56 15.02 -13.09
N LEU A 709 -36.37 13.71 -12.83
CA LEU A 709 -36.64 13.06 -11.56
C LEU A 709 -35.86 13.71 -10.38
N LEU A 710 -34.56 13.99 -10.55
CA LEU A 710 -33.78 14.66 -9.52
C LEU A 710 -34.28 16.07 -9.21
N VAL A 711 -34.81 16.79 -10.24
CA VAL A 711 -35.35 18.11 -10.06
C VAL A 711 -36.67 18.04 -9.23
N ASP A 712 -37.52 17.06 -9.51
CA ASP A 712 -38.79 16.88 -8.77
C ASP A 712 -38.49 16.54 -7.29
N ILE A 713 -37.48 15.66 -7.03
CA ILE A 713 -37.09 15.34 -5.67
C ILE A 713 -36.49 16.56 -4.96
N THR A 714 -35.52 17.25 -5.56
CA THR A 714 -34.85 18.40 -4.93
C THR A 714 -35.79 19.58 -4.71
N LYS A 715 -36.82 19.74 -5.55
CA LYS A 715 -37.89 20.77 -5.40
C LYS A 715 -38.65 20.60 -4.08
N ILE A 716 -38.98 19.36 -3.67
CA ILE A 716 -39.66 19.09 -2.40
C ILE A 716 -38.81 19.54 -1.20
N PHE A 717 -37.49 19.33 -1.25
CA PHE A 717 -36.59 19.78 -0.18
C PHE A 717 -36.51 21.31 -0.16
N THR A 718 -36.42 21.95 -1.34
CA THR A 718 -36.33 23.40 -1.45
C THR A 718 -37.63 24.10 -0.97
N GLU A 719 -38.80 23.57 -1.32
CA GLU A 719 -40.09 24.10 -0.87
C GLU A 719 -40.29 24.03 0.66
N ARG A 720 -39.51 23.18 1.32
CA ARG A 720 -39.57 23.02 2.78
C ARG A 720 -38.37 23.64 3.50
N GLU A 721 -37.53 24.37 2.79
CA GLU A 721 -36.31 24.97 3.33
C GLU A 721 -35.35 23.96 4.01
N ILE A 722 -35.39 22.67 3.56
CA ILE A 722 -34.55 21.61 4.08
C ILE A 722 -33.21 21.62 3.34
N SER A 723 -32.11 21.78 4.08
CA SER A 723 -30.78 21.78 3.51
C SER A 723 -30.31 20.36 3.17
N ILE A 724 -29.99 20.12 1.90
CA ILE A 724 -29.41 18.87 1.41
C ILE A 724 -27.89 18.95 1.56
N SER A 725 -27.30 18.00 2.27
CA SER A 725 -25.85 17.88 2.46
C SER A 725 -25.17 16.97 1.46
N GLY A 726 -25.92 16.07 0.80
CA GLY A 726 -25.37 15.19 -0.23
C GLY A 726 -26.46 14.47 -1.03
N ILE A 727 -26.22 14.26 -2.34
CA ILE A 727 -27.06 13.44 -3.21
C ILE A 727 -26.14 12.51 -4.00
N ASN A 728 -26.51 11.23 -4.04
CA ASN A 728 -25.87 10.22 -4.87
C ASN A 728 -26.94 9.44 -5.62
N SER A 729 -26.81 9.36 -6.96
CA SER A 729 -27.77 8.64 -7.81
C SER A 729 -27.06 7.56 -8.60
N LYS A 730 -27.60 6.35 -8.61
CA LYS A 730 -27.15 5.21 -9.41
C LYS A 730 -28.33 4.58 -10.13
N THR A 731 -28.23 4.46 -11.45
CA THR A 731 -29.27 3.80 -12.25
C THR A 731 -28.81 2.40 -12.66
N SER A 732 -29.65 1.39 -12.42
CA SER A 732 -29.41 0.02 -12.83
C SER A 732 -29.69 -0.17 -14.33
N LYS A 733 -29.15 -1.25 -14.92
CA LYS A 733 -29.43 -1.63 -16.34
C LYS A 733 -30.94 -1.90 -16.61
N GLN A 734 -31.72 -2.06 -15.57
CA GLN A 734 -33.17 -2.33 -15.64
C GLN A 734 -34.02 -1.04 -15.56
N GLY A 735 -33.37 0.14 -15.57
CA GLY A 735 -34.08 1.43 -15.53
C GLY A 735 -34.56 1.82 -14.13
N ILE A 736 -34.12 1.17 -13.07
CA ILE A 736 -34.38 1.53 -11.67
C ILE A 736 -33.24 2.42 -11.17
N ALA A 737 -33.57 3.63 -10.76
CA ALA A 737 -32.61 4.53 -10.11
C ALA A 737 -32.73 4.41 -8.58
N THR A 738 -31.58 4.31 -7.92
CA THR A 738 -31.44 4.40 -6.46
C THR A 738 -30.81 5.74 -6.13
N ILE A 739 -31.53 6.60 -5.45
CA ILE A 739 -31.08 7.95 -5.10
C ILE A 739 -30.95 8.03 -3.58
N SER A 740 -29.70 8.19 -3.10
CA SER A 740 -29.41 8.44 -1.67
C SER A 740 -29.35 9.94 -1.45
N VAL A 741 -30.13 10.44 -0.50
CA VAL A 741 -30.15 11.86 -0.14
C VAL A 741 -29.88 12.01 1.34
N SER A 742 -28.82 12.78 1.67
CA SER A 742 -28.47 13.17 3.03
C SER A 742 -28.89 14.62 3.26
N PHE A 743 -29.59 14.91 4.35
CA PHE A 743 -30.16 16.23 4.62
C PHE A 743 -30.34 16.48 6.11
N SER A 744 -30.61 17.72 6.49
CA SER A 744 -30.74 18.13 7.88
C SER A 744 -32.22 18.27 8.29
N VAL A 745 -32.63 17.64 9.42
CA VAL A 745 -33.99 17.69 9.99
C VAL A 745 -33.94 17.96 11.49
N LYS A 746 -35.08 18.45 12.01
CA LYS A 746 -35.26 18.73 13.44
C LYS A 746 -35.67 17.50 14.26
N GLY A 747 -36.24 16.48 13.60
CA GLY A 747 -36.69 15.25 14.25
C GLY A 747 -37.46 14.33 13.34
N LYS A 748 -37.99 13.25 13.92
CA LYS A 748 -38.69 12.16 13.23
C LYS A 748 -39.98 12.62 12.49
N GLU A 749 -40.77 13.49 13.08
CA GLU A 749 -41.99 13.99 12.45
C GLU A 749 -41.73 14.78 11.15
N GLU A 750 -40.69 15.61 11.14
CA GLU A 750 -40.33 16.37 9.93
C GLU A 750 -39.83 15.43 8.84
N LEU A 751 -39.05 14.41 9.24
CA LEU A 751 -38.55 13.37 8.34
C LEU A 751 -39.71 12.58 7.72
N GLU A 752 -40.67 12.12 8.51
CA GLU A 752 -41.82 11.34 8.04
C GLU A 752 -42.72 12.16 7.05
N ARG A 753 -42.99 13.43 7.37
CA ARG A 753 -43.71 14.33 6.45
C ARG A 753 -42.96 14.57 5.13
N LEU A 754 -41.64 14.57 5.17
CA LEU A 754 -40.81 14.67 3.96
C LEU A 754 -40.89 13.40 3.12
N VAL A 755 -40.72 12.23 3.77
CA VAL A 755 -40.80 10.92 3.11
C VAL A 755 -42.15 10.71 2.45
N GLU A 756 -43.27 11.08 3.13
CA GLU A 756 -44.61 11.00 2.54
C GLU A 756 -44.78 11.86 1.29
N LYS A 757 -44.18 13.05 1.25
CA LYS A 757 -44.23 13.92 0.07
C LYS A 757 -43.37 13.39 -1.09
N VAL A 758 -42.18 12.87 -0.80
CA VAL A 758 -41.33 12.26 -1.83
C VAL A 758 -42.00 11.00 -2.40
N ARG A 759 -42.71 10.23 -1.58
CA ARG A 759 -43.48 9.04 -2.00
C ARG A 759 -44.61 9.37 -2.97
N GLN A 760 -45.12 10.62 -3.00
CA GLN A 760 -46.16 11.08 -3.93
C GLN A 760 -45.64 11.32 -5.35
N ILE A 761 -44.32 11.29 -5.59
CA ILE A 761 -43.76 11.40 -6.94
C ILE A 761 -44.06 10.10 -7.70
N GLU A 762 -44.76 10.20 -8.86
CA GLU A 762 -45.25 9.08 -9.66
C GLU A 762 -44.19 8.01 -10.01
N SER A 763 -42.93 8.38 -10.09
CA SER A 763 -41.83 7.47 -10.41
C SER A 763 -41.22 6.77 -9.20
N VAL A 764 -41.59 7.14 -7.97
CA VAL A 764 -41.02 6.55 -6.75
C VAL A 764 -41.69 5.21 -6.47
N ILE A 765 -40.87 4.17 -6.33
CA ILE A 765 -41.32 2.81 -6.04
C ILE A 765 -41.36 2.60 -4.52
N ASP A 766 -40.26 2.95 -3.85
CA ASP A 766 -40.15 2.83 -2.40
C ASP A 766 -39.09 3.80 -1.84
N ILE A 767 -39.19 4.05 -0.54
CA ILE A 767 -38.24 4.89 0.20
C ILE A 767 -37.86 4.17 1.47
N GLU A 768 -36.55 3.92 1.61
CA GLU A 768 -35.97 3.32 2.79
C GLU A 768 -35.11 4.33 3.55
N ARG A 769 -35.23 4.29 4.86
CA ARG A 769 -34.26 4.98 5.72
C ARG A 769 -33.02 4.09 5.93
N THR A 770 -31.84 4.66 5.84
CA THR A 770 -30.62 3.89 6.02
C THR A 770 -30.61 3.21 7.39
N THR A 771 -30.46 1.88 7.39
CA THR A 771 -30.49 1.04 8.60
C THR A 771 -29.13 0.40 8.93
N GLY A 772 -28.06 0.74 8.20
CA GLY A 772 -26.71 0.23 8.44
C GLY A 772 -26.07 -0.41 7.21
#